data_067631a0c9e07cc290caef9b9d939309
#
_entry.id   067631a0c9e07cc290caef9b9d939309
#
_cell.length_a   1.000
_cell.length_b   1.000
_cell.length_c   1.000
_cell.angle_alpha   90.00
_cell.angle_beta   90.00
_cell.angle_gamma   90.00
#
_symmetry.space_group_name_H-M   'P 1'
#
loop_
_entity.id
_entity.type
_entity.pdbx_description
1 polymer ?
#
loop_
_entity_poly.entity_id
_entity_poly.type
_entity_poly.pdbx_seq_one_letter_code
_entity_poly.pdbx_strand_id
1 'polypeptide(L)'
;MIYLSIKRSIVIGEPKAASTSKDTKKKSTKKESTTIKRKVTKEALTPMGIVRDKSVLQTSVPPEQREPRVYNPDGKVLVIVESPAKSKTIEKFLGPNYVVKASMGHLRDLPKSQMGIDIEHDFTPRYSNLVTRKKVIDELVSYADESSAVLLATDPDREGEAISWHLAYILNVDPTSTCRITFNEITKNAVAEALESPRTIDMNMVDAQQARRVLDRIVGYKLSPLLWKKVCKGLSAGRVQSVAVRLICEREREIQAFVPQEYWTIEGNFETPKKEAFTAELTHIKGEKIDITTESEAQAVVDAIGGADAVVTNIEKRKRSRKAAPPFTTSTLQQDGVRKLNFGAKRTMMIAQHLYEGLEIGSYGHVGLITYMRTDSTRISKEMKVMAKDYIIRNYGEDYYPSKPNMYGAKGSAQDAHEAIRPTSLELTPKMVEPFLSRDELKLYTLIWNRFMASQMAPQQNESTTIELTVHDDYTFKATGSRVIFPGFSAVYEDAKKEDVPQLPALKKNDAAHTVEVLPEQHFTQPPPRYSEASLIKTLEELGIGRPSTYAPILDTIVSRNYVENTNKQFVPTELGFVVVDFLIAYFEKIINTGFTRDLEEELDAIASGKDTYLKVLSDFYEVFAKELEDASDVDRIEIASMESDETCELCHSPMVYKFGRYGKFLACSNFPECKNTKPITVGTGVTCPKCKDGEIVERKSRRGRLFYGCNRYPQCDFTLWDKPTHEFCETCGSIMVEKTYKNGTTKKFCSNETCPTRPPKKTRKKKSEASEETVKESKESEKSKESKKSSKANEETTVE
;
A
#
# COMPACT_ATOMS: atom_id res chain seq x y z
N MET A 1 14.58 -25.55 -19.19
CA MET A 1 15.29 -26.74 -18.59
C MET A 1 15.95 -26.49 -17.24
N ILE A 2 15.85 -25.29 -16.65
CA ILE A 2 16.48 -24.95 -15.33
C ILE A 2 15.52 -25.17 -14.14
N TYR A 3 14.22 -25.28 -14.38
CA TYR A 3 13.21 -25.35 -13.30
C TYR A 3 12.85 -26.76 -12.80
N LEU A 4 13.26 -27.81 -13.48
CA LEU A 4 12.99 -29.20 -13.05
C LEU A 4 13.97 -29.71 -11.96
N SER A 5 15.04 -28.98 -11.68
CA SER A 5 16.04 -29.32 -10.66
C SER A 5 15.63 -28.92 -9.22
N ILE A 6 14.66 -28.01 -9.06
CA ILE A 6 14.30 -27.47 -7.73
C ILE A 6 13.39 -28.42 -6.93
N LYS A 7 12.69 -29.37 -7.59
CA LYS A 7 11.84 -30.35 -6.88
C LYS A 7 12.59 -31.44 -6.09
N ARG A 8 13.94 -31.50 -6.20
CA ARG A 8 14.73 -32.54 -5.51
C ARG A 8 15.53 -32.06 -4.30
N SER A 9 15.43 -30.81 -3.88
CA SER A 9 16.34 -30.24 -2.89
C SER A 9 15.73 -29.85 -1.54
N ILE A 10 14.49 -30.19 -1.25
CA ILE A 10 13.92 -30.04 0.09
C ILE A 10 13.58 -31.46 0.59
N VAL A 11 14.58 -32.07 1.22
CA VAL A 11 14.35 -33.28 2.02
C VAL A 11 13.80 -32.83 3.36
N ILE A 12 12.49 -32.86 3.51
CA ILE A 12 11.81 -32.74 4.80
C ILE A 12 11.93 -34.13 5.45
N GLY A 13 12.74 -34.23 6.49
CA GLY A 13 12.83 -35.45 7.30
C GLY A 13 11.50 -35.72 8.00
N GLU A 14 10.93 -36.90 7.75
CA GLU A 14 9.76 -37.37 8.48
C GLU A 14 10.08 -37.54 9.99
N PRO A 15 9.14 -37.27 10.90
CA PRO A 15 9.36 -37.41 12.34
C PRO A 15 9.52 -38.89 12.69
N LYS A 16 10.70 -39.27 13.18
CA LYS A 16 10.95 -40.61 13.71
C LYS A 16 10.22 -40.81 15.03
N ALA A 17 9.40 -41.83 15.08
CA ALA A 17 8.72 -42.31 16.26
C ALA A 17 9.74 -42.68 17.37
N ALA A 18 9.45 -42.26 18.60
CA ALA A 18 10.21 -42.55 19.78
C ALA A 18 10.14 -44.07 20.12
N SER A 19 11.31 -44.72 20.12
CA SER A 19 11.48 -46.04 20.72
C SER A 19 12.21 -45.90 22.04
N THR A 20 11.55 -46.33 23.09
CA THR A 20 12.05 -46.51 24.46
C THR A 20 13.08 -47.64 24.51
N SER A 21 14.27 -47.41 25.07
CA SER A 21 15.03 -48.48 25.74
C SER A 21 16.00 -47.92 26.78
N LYS A 22 16.02 -48.65 27.85
CA LYS A 22 16.65 -48.44 29.16
C LYS A 22 18.19 -48.53 29.18
N ASP A 23 18.72 -47.80 30.16
CA ASP A 23 19.90 -48.09 30.99
C ASP A 23 21.17 -48.63 30.40
N THR A 24 22.26 -47.88 30.59
CA THR A 24 23.41 -48.39 31.44
C THR A 24 24.41 -47.26 31.77
N LYS A 25 24.76 -47.24 33.06
CA LYS A 25 25.86 -46.45 33.67
C LYS A 25 27.23 -46.91 33.15
N LYS A 26 28.16 -45.96 32.90
CA LYS A 26 29.58 -46.16 33.29
C LYS A 26 30.31 -44.81 33.48
N LYS A 27 31.15 -44.84 34.51
CA LYS A 27 32.01 -43.83 35.15
C LYS A 27 33.23 -43.41 34.33
N SER A 28 33.70 -42.19 34.73
CA SER A 28 35.10 -41.67 34.82
C SER A 28 35.78 -41.28 33.48
N THR A 29 36.46 -40.13 33.40
CA THR A 29 37.66 -39.71 34.16
C THR A 29 37.93 -38.20 33.94
N LYS A 30 38.44 -37.58 34.98
CA LYS A 30 39.01 -36.22 35.04
C LYS A 30 40.13 -36.01 34.01
N LYS A 31 40.17 -34.83 33.41
CA LYS A 31 41.43 -34.12 33.08
C LYS A 31 41.27 -32.63 33.36
N GLU A 32 42.14 -32.19 34.25
CA GLU A 32 42.37 -30.79 34.63
C GLU A 32 42.89 -29.97 33.47
N SER A 33 42.44 -28.73 33.32
CA SER A 33 43.20 -27.69 32.67
C SER A 33 42.99 -26.35 33.38
N THR A 34 44.04 -25.87 33.89
CA THR A 34 44.42 -24.62 34.55
C THR A 34 43.51 -23.42 34.36
N THR A 35 42.93 -23.03 35.46
CA THR A 35 42.10 -21.82 35.61
C THR A 35 43.00 -20.66 36.08
N ILE A 36 43.14 -19.62 35.26
CA ILE A 36 43.65 -18.34 35.71
C ILE A 36 42.55 -17.63 36.52
N LYS A 37 42.69 -17.62 37.82
CA LYS A 37 41.85 -16.90 38.77
C LYS A 37 42.10 -15.39 38.66
N ARG A 38 41.23 -14.65 38.00
CA ARG A 38 41.07 -13.22 38.29
C ARG A 38 40.13 -13.07 39.50
N LYS A 39 40.64 -12.53 40.60
CA LYS A 39 39.85 -12.06 41.74
C LYS A 39 38.84 -11.02 41.24
N VAL A 40 37.57 -11.37 41.23
CA VAL A 40 36.45 -10.42 41.16
C VAL A 40 36.05 -10.22 42.61
N THR A 41 36.30 -9.05 43.15
CA THR A 41 35.70 -8.52 44.39
C THR A 41 34.20 -8.51 44.23
N LYS A 42 33.49 -9.08 45.22
CA LYS A 42 32.05 -8.97 45.39
C LYS A 42 31.68 -7.50 45.71
N GLU A 43 31.56 -6.69 44.70
CA GLU A 43 30.71 -5.52 44.77
C GLU A 43 29.38 -5.91 44.17
N ALA A 44 28.33 -5.52 44.91
CA ALA A 44 26.94 -5.85 44.62
C ALA A 44 26.59 -5.58 43.15
N LEU A 45 26.21 -6.62 42.42
CA LEU A 45 25.55 -6.52 41.15
C LEU A 45 24.19 -5.87 41.37
N THR A 46 24.15 -4.54 41.37
CA THR A 46 22.95 -3.80 41.00
C THR A 46 22.65 -4.14 39.53
N PRO A 47 21.41 -4.46 39.16
CA PRO A 47 21.03 -4.72 37.78
C PRO A 47 21.47 -3.52 36.93
N MET A 48 22.24 -3.80 35.88
CA MET A 48 22.81 -2.80 35.00
C MET A 48 21.78 -1.76 34.56
N GLY A 49 22.01 -0.54 34.97
CA GLY A 49 21.83 0.68 34.21
C GLY A 49 20.47 0.90 33.56
N ILE A 50 19.40 0.93 34.31
CA ILE A 50 18.29 1.81 34.00
C ILE A 50 18.82 3.20 34.30
N VAL A 51 19.18 3.96 33.25
CA VAL A 51 19.34 5.40 33.38
C VAL A 51 18.01 5.90 33.91
N ARG A 52 17.97 6.20 35.21
CA ARG A 52 16.78 6.76 35.88
C ARG A 52 16.60 8.18 35.34
N ASP A 53 15.93 8.28 34.18
CA ASP A 53 15.35 9.53 33.77
C ASP A 53 14.27 9.89 34.79
N LYS A 54 14.34 11.09 35.38
CA LYS A 54 13.37 11.52 36.38
C LYS A 54 11.91 11.52 35.84
N SER A 55 11.75 11.67 34.50
CA SER A 55 10.45 11.53 33.82
C SER A 55 9.90 10.09 33.86
N VAL A 56 10.77 9.07 33.88
CA VAL A 56 10.36 7.66 34.05
C VAL A 56 9.89 7.36 35.47
N LEU A 57 10.42 8.07 36.48
CA LEU A 57 10.00 7.89 37.89
C LEU A 57 8.58 8.41 38.15
N GLN A 58 8.18 9.48 37.46
CA GLN A 58 6.78 9.97 37.55
C GLN A 58 5.77 9.05 36.88
N THR A 59 6.19 8.25 35.90
CA THR A 59 5.34 7.31 35.17
C THR A 59 5.32 5.88 35.75
N SER A 60 6.06 5.61 36.82
CA SER A 60 6.11 4.29 37.45
C SER A 60 4.98 4.00 38.43
N VAL A 61 4.21 5.01 38.80
CA VAL A 61 3.04 4.85 39.68
C VAL A 61 1.81 4.60 38.81
N PRO A 62 1.03 3.53 39.04
CA PRO A 62 -0.22 3.27 38.34
C PRO A 62 -1.14 4.50 38.37
N PRO A 63 -1.93 4.78 37.36
CA PRO A 63 -2.85 5.95 37.34
C PRO A 63 -3.77 6.02 38.57
N GLU A 64 -4.23 4.87 39.03
CA GLU A 64 -5.10 4.69 40.21
C GLU A 64 -4.46 5.13 41.54
N GLN A 65 -3.13 5.26 41.57
CA GLN A 65 -2.35 5.68 42.75
C GLN A 65 -1.79 7.10 42.63
N ARG A 66 -2.13 7.85 41.60
CA ARG A 66 -1.66 9.22 41.40
C ARG A 66 -2.71 10.19 41.87
N GLU A 67 -2.26 11.28 42.47
CA GLU A 67 -3.17 12.39 42.72
C GLU A 67 -3.72 12.94 41.38
N PRO A 68 -5.03 13.25 41.32
CA PRO A 68 -5.63 13.87 40.14
C PRO A 68 -4.90 15.15 39.77
N ARG A 69 -4.79 15.42 38.45
CA ARG A 69 -4.18 16.67 37.99
C ARG A 69 -4.97 17.87 38.49
N VAL A 70 -4.26 18.80 39.07
CA VAL A 70 -4.82 20.09 39.40
C VAL A 70 -4.65 21.02 38.19
N TYR A 71 -5.76 21.57 37.71
CA TYR A 71 -5.79 22.48 36.58
C TYR A 71 -5.70 23.96 37.06
N ASN A 72 -5.06 24.82 36.24
CA ASN A 72 -5.06 26.26 36.42
C ASN A 72 -6.38 26.85 35.90
N PRO A 73 -7.29 27.36 36.76
CA PRO A 73 -8.60 27.84 36.34
C PRO A 73 -8.52 29.05 35.37
N ASP A 74 -7.43 29.83 35.44
CA ASP A 74 -7.21 31.00 34.59
C ASP A 74 -6.45 30.63 33.29
N GLY A 75 -6.10 29.37 33.13
CA GLY A 75 -5.39 28.85 31.94
C GLY A 75 -6.28 28.68 30.73
N LYS A 76 -5.65 28.47 29.57
CA LYS A 76 -6.35 28.12 28.34
C LYS A 76 -6.63 26.62 28.33
N VAL A 77 -7.60 26.18 27.49
CA VAL A 77 -7.83 24.76 27.24
C VAL A 77 -6.75 24.22 26.30
N LEU A 78 -6.04 23.18 26.72
CA LEU A 78 -5.06 22.47 25.87
C LEU A 78 -5.76 21.41 25.04
N VAL A 79 -5.66 21.53 23.72
CA VAL A 79 -6.13 20.51 22.76
C VAL A 79 -4.93 19.80 22.16
N ILE A 80 -4.88 18.46 22.28
CA ILE A 80 -3.75 17.67 21.77
C ILE A 80 -4.21 16.83 20.60
N VAL A 81 -3.53 17.02 19.45
CA VAL A 81 -3.72 16.28 18.19
C VAL A 81 -2.49 15.44 17.85
N GLU A 82 -2.55 14.61 16.80
CA GLU A 82 -1.41 13.75 16.43
C GLU A 82 -0.34 14.45 15.61
N SER A 83 -0.71 15.42 14.77
CA SER A 83 0.20 16.00 13.80
C SER A 83 0.24 17.52 13.84
N PRO A 84 1.37 18.16 13.47
CA PRO A 84 1.49 19.61 13.38
C PRO A 84 0.57 20.25 12.33
N ALA A 85 0.20 19.52 11.29
CA ALA A 85 -0.72 20.02 10.28
C ALA A 85 -2.13 20.18 10.85
N LYS A 86 -2.63 19.16 11.57
CA LYS A 86 -3.91 19.25 12.32
C LYS A 86 -3.88 20.37 13.34
N SER A 87 -2.79 20.49 14.12
CA SER A 87 -2.64 21.56 15.12
C SER A 87 -2.86 22.93 14.48
N LYS A 88 -2.18 23.24 13.37
CA LYS A 88 -2.32 24.51 12.66
C LYS A 88 -3.73 24.76 12.11
N THR A 89 -4.40 23.71 11.66
CA THR A 89 -5.74 23.82 11.11
C THR A 89 -6.77 24.07 12.23
N ILE A 90 -6.72 23.30 13.30
CA ILE A 90 -7.67 23.37 14.41
C ILE A 90 -7.48 24.63 15.24
N GLU A 91 -6.23 25.04 15.47
CA GLU A 91 -5.92 26.28 16.22
C GLU A 91 -6.60 27.51 15.59
N LYS A 92 -6.66 27.59 14.26
CA LYS A 92 -7.35 28.67 13.55
C LYS A 92 -8.88 28.67 13.75
N PHE A 93 -9.46 27.50 14.06
CA PHE A 93 -10.89 27.37 14.28
C PHE A 93 -11.32 27.72 15.71
N LEU A 94 -10.45 27.46 16.70
CA LEU A 94 -10.80 27.50 18.12
C LEU A 94 -10.67 28.89 18.77
N GLY A 95 -9.85 29.76 18.23
CA GLY A 95 -9.64 31.11 18.80
C GLY A 95 -8.76 31.15 20.04
N PRO A 96 -8.71 32.31 20.76
CA PRO A 96 -7.64 32.63 21.72
C PRO A 96 -7.72 31.90 23.07
N ASN A 97 -8.85 31.27 23.40
CA ASN A 97 -9.03 30.53 24.66
C ASN A 97 -8.45 29.12 24.62
N TYR A 98 -7.92 28.69 23.49
CA TYR A 98 -7.37 27.38 23.29
C TYR A 98 -5.90 27.44 22.90
N VAL A 99 -5.16 26.40 23.25
CA VAL A 99 -3.80 26.13 22.77
C VAL A 99 -3.80 24.74 22.13
N VAL A 100 -3.40 24.62 20.86
CA VAL A 100 -3.38 23.35 20.15
C VAL A 100 -1.96 22.85 19.95
N LYS A 101 -1.66 21.65 20.44
CA LYS A 101 -0.33 21.03 20.34
C LYS A 101 -0.39 19.68 19.68
N ALA A 102 0.74 19.26 19.12
CA ALA A 102 0.85 17.97 18.44
C ALA A 102 1.71 16.98 19.22
N SER A 103 1.20 15.75 19.41
CA SER A 103 1.95 14.66 20.04
C SER A 103 3.02 14.05 19.10
N MET A 104 2.95 14.32 17.81
CA MET A 104 3.83 13.71 16.81
C MET A 104 3.66 12.16 16.73
N GLY A 105 2.47 11.64 16.95
CA GLY A 105 2.13 10.22 17.05
C GLY A 105 2.36 9.64 18.45
N HIS A 106 2.69 8.35 18.55
CA HIS A 106 2.91 7.70 19.84
C HIS A 106 4.07 8.29 20.64
N LEU A 107 3.85 8.47 21.94
CA LEU A 107 4.84 8.91 22.93
C LEU A 107 5.33 7.76 23.82
N ARG A 108 4.54 6.69 23.97
CA ARG A 108 4.87 5.45 24.71
C ARG A 108 4.76 4.25 23.77
N ASP A 109 5.60 3.24 23.98
CA ASP A 109 5.55 1.96 23.27
C ASP A 109 6.24 0.86 24.09
N LEU A 110 6.10 -0.38 23.67
CA LEU A 110 6.85 -1.52 24.21
C LEU A 110 8.36 -1.35 23.93
N PRO A 111 9.25 -1.81 24.85
CA PRO A 111 10.70 -1.70 24.68
C PRO A 111 11.17 -2.33 23.37
N LYS A 112 12.11 -1.66 22.65
CA LYS A 112 12.62 -2.16 21.35
C LYS A 112 13.52 -3.39 21.45
N SER A 113 14.20 -3.60 22.55
CA SER A 113 15.22 -4.66 22.71
C SER A 113 14.73 -5.85 23.55
N GLN A 114 13.51 -5.79 24.10
CA GLN A 114 12.95 -6.80 24.99
C GLN A 114 11.54 -7.17 24.54
N MET A 115 11.03 -8.32 24.97
CA MET A 115 9.63 -8.72 24.76
C MET A 115 8.66 -7.66 25.28
N GLY A 116 8.86 -7.23 26.52
CA GLY A 116 8.06 -6.17 27.16
C GLY A 116 6.62 -6.60 27.45
N ILE A 117 6.34 -7.90 27.49
CA ILE A 117 5.04 -8.49 27.77
C ILE A 117 5.26 -9.57 28.80
N ASP A 118 4.46 -9.55 29.85
CA ASP A 118 4.43 -10.59 30.89
C ASP A 118 3.33 -11.61 30.53
N ILE A 119 3.75 -12.72 29.92
CA ILE A 119 2.83 -13.73 29.38
C ILE A 119 2.17 -14.53 30.52
N GLU A 120 2.89 -14.73 31.63
CA GLU A 120 2.42 -15.51 32.79
C GLU A 120 1.42 -14.74 33.65
N HIS A 121 1.42 -13.39 33.54
CA HIS A 121 0.51 -12.51 34.27
C HIS A 121 -0.36 -11.72 33.27
N ASP A 122 -1.36 -12.38 32.71
CA ASP A 122 -2.43 -11.81 31.89
C ASP A 122 -1.93 -11.01 30.67
N PHE A 123 -0.79 -11.41 30.06
CA PHE A 123 -0.16 -10.72 28.93
C PHE A 123 0.10 -9.22 29.16
N THR A 124 0.34 -8.84 30.41
CA THR A 124 0.48 -7.45 30.81
C THR A 124 1.62 -6.75 30.07
N PRO A 125 1.36 -5.69 29.27
CA PRO A 125 2.36 -4.97 28.54
C PRO A 125 3.11 -3.96 29.42
N ARG A 126 4.45 -3.92 29.29
CA ARG A 126 5.32 -2.98 30.01
C ARG A 126 5.68 -1.83 29.06
N TYR A 127 4.85 -0.79 29.04
CA TYR A 127 5.10 0.41 28.22
C TYR A 127 6.16 1.32 28.84
N SER A 128 6.93 1.97 27.97
CA SER A 128 7.91 3.00 28.37
C SER A 128 7.80 4.21 27.44
N ASN A 129 8.12 5.40 27.97
CA ASN A 129 8.20 6.59 27.17
C ASN A 129 9.32 6.48 26.12
N LEU A 130 9.06 6.94 24.90
CA LEU A 130 10.03 6.94 23.83
C LEU A 130 11.10 8.02 24.07
N VAL A 131 12.35 7.61 24.25
CA VAL A 131 13.49 8.53 24.48
C VAL A 131 13.58 9.59 23.38
N THR A 132 13.30 9.22 22.13
CA THR A 132 13.30 10.14 20.98
C THR A 132 12.20 11.20 21.04
N ARG A 133 11.20 11.03 21.91
CA ARG A 133 10.05 11.91 22.08
C ARG A 133 10.10 12.73 23.38
N LYS A 134 11.18 12.62 24.15
CA LYS A 134 11.31 13.31 25.45
C LYS A 134 10.98 14.79 25.38
N LYS A 135 11.52 15.53 24.40
CA LYS A 135 11.25 16.98 24.25
C LYS A 135 9.76 17.29 24.06
N VAL A 136 9.06 16.47 23.26
CA VAL A 136 7.62 16.63 23.02
C VAL A 136 6.83 16.33 24.29
N ILE A 137 7.23 15.29 25.04
CA ILE A 137 6.62 14.95 26.32
C ILE A 137 6.79 16.10 27.32
N ASP A 138 8.02 16.60 27.50
CA ASP A 138 8.32 17.70 28.42
C ASP A 138 7.53 18.97 28.06
N GLU A 139 7.42 19.28 26.77
CA GLU A 139 6.61 20.41 26.26
C GLU A 139 5.13 20.23 26.58
N LEU A 140 4.55 19.06 26.29
CA LEU A 140 3.12 18.79 26.52
C LEU A 140 2.78 18.81 28.02
N VAL A 141 3.67 18.32 28.88
CA VAL A 141 3.50 18.39 30.36
C VAL A 141 3.46 19.85 30.81
N SER A 142 4.40 20.68 30.33
CA SER A 142 4.43 22.12 30.68
C SER A 142 3.14 22.83 30.28
N TYR A 143 2.65 22.61 29.03
CA TYR A 143 1.38 23.21 28.59
C TYR A 143 0.18 22.70 29.40
N ALA A 144 0.19 21.42 29.77
CA ALA A 144 -0.90 20.87 30.58
C ALA A 144 -0.90 21.41 31.99
N ASP A 145 0.28 21.73 32.60
CA ASP A 145 0.39 22.35 33.92
C ASP A 145 -0.18 23.80 33.96
N GLU A 146 -0.10 24.50 32.81
CA GLU A 146 -0.60 25.86 32.64
C GLU A 146 -2.07 25.93 32.19
N SER A 147 -2.71 24.79 31.91
CA SER A 147 -4.04 24.74 31.28
C SER A 147 -5.17 24.59 32.28
N SER A 148 -6.36 25.12 31.89
CA SER A 148 -7.62 24.95 32.66
C SER A 148 -8.31 23.61 32.39
N ALA A 149 -8.01 22.96 31.27
CA ALA A 149 -8.46 21.62 30.90
C ALA A 149 -7.58 21.03 29.79
N VAL A 150 -7.60 19.72 29.66
CA VAL A 150 -6.91 19.00 28.56
C VAL A 150 -7.93 18.20 27.76
N LEU A 151 -7.97 18.45 26.45
CA LEU A 151 -8.80 17.71 25.50
C LEU A 151 -7.90 16.92 24.52
N LEU A 152 -8.19 15.64 24.36
CA LEU A 152 -7.46 14.71 23.51
C LEU A 152 -8.21 14.54 22.19
N ALA A 153 -7.69 15.12 21.10
CA ALA A 153 -8.30 15.25 19.78
C ALA A 153 -7.57 14.43 18.71
N THR A 154 -7.17 13.21 19.06
CA THR A 154 -6.53 12.28 18.13
C THR A 154 -7.55 11.66 17.16
N ASP A 155 -7.09 10.95 16.13
CA ASP A 155 -7.94 10.33 15.11
C ASP A 155 -9.05 9.45 15.72
N PRO A 156 -10.17 9.25 15.01
CA PRO A 156 -11.32 8.49 15.52
C PRO A 156 -11.15 6.98 15.39
N ASP A 157 -9.94 6.46 15.14
CA ASP A 157 -9.66 5.02 15.08
C ASP A 157 -9.02 4.46 16.37
N ARG A 158 -8.83 3.13 16.42
CA ARG A 158 -8.22 2.44 17.58
C ARG A 158 -6.82 2.96 17.90
N GLU A 159 -6.05 3.37 16.89
CA GLU A 159 -4.71 3.91 17.08
C GLU A 159 -4.76 5.27 17.78
N GLY A 160 -5.68 6.15 17.34
CA GLY A 160 -5.91 7.44 17.97
C GLY A 160 -6.42 7.29 19.41
N GLU A 161 -7.30 6.32 19.68
CA GLU A 161 -7.78 6.02 21.03
C GLU A 161 -6.64 5.58 21.97
N ALA A 162 -5.75 4.70 21.47
CA ALA A 162 -4.57 4.27 22.23
C ALA A 162 -3.56 5.42 22.44
N ILE A 163 -3.39 6.32 21.46
CA ILE A 163 -2.56 7.52 21.63
C ILE A 163 -3.16 8.43 22.71
N SER A 164 -4.48 8.65 22.71
CA SER A 164 -5.17 9.41 23.76
C SER A 164 -4.98 8.79 25.15
N TRP A 165 -5.13 7.47 25.28
CA TRP A 165 -4.89 6.76 26.52
C TRP A 165 -3.44 6.88 27.00
N HIS A 166 -2.47 6.78 26.11
CA HIS A 166 -1.06 7.01 26.45
C HIS A 166 -0.77 8.47 26.85
N LEU A 167 -1.43 9.44 26.21
CA LEU A 167 -1.34 10.85 26.58
C LEU A 167 -1.96 11.11 27.97
N ALA A 168 -3.15 10.54 28.23
CA ALA A 168 -3.79 10.63 29.54
C ALA A 168 -2.87 10.10 30.65
N TYR A 169 -2.22 8.95 30.41
CA TYR A 169 -1.22 8.40 31.33
C TYR A 169 -0.03 9.34 31.57
N ILE A 170 0.56 9.91 30.49
CA ILE A 170 1.73 10.80 30.59
C ILE A 170 1.37 12.10 31.33
N LEU A 171 0.21 12.65 31.00
CA LEU A 171 -0.25 13.95 31.50
C LEU A 171 -1.01 13.86 32.83
N ASN A 172 -1.18 12.66 33.38
CA ASN A 172 -1.96 12.41 34.59
C ASN A 172 -3.41 12.96 34.47
N VAL A 173 -4.03 12.76 33.32
CA VAL A 173 -5.45 13.02 33.08
C VAL A 173 -6.23 11.74 33.34
N ASP A 174 -7.37 11.86 34.02
CA ASP A 174 -8.25 10.72 34.29
C ASP A 174 -8.89 10.25 32.97
N PRO A 175 -8.64 9.01 32.52
CA PRO A 175 -9.22 8.46 31.29
C PRO A 175 -10.75 8.30 31.34
N THR A 176 -11.34 8.27 32.55
CA THR A 176 -12.80 8.20 32.76
C THR A 176 -13.47 9.59 32.71
N SER A 177 -12.67 10.67 32.68
CA SER A 177 -13.18 12.02 32.51
C SER A 177 -13.57 12.29 31.05
N THR A 178 -14.38 13.33 30.81
CA THR A 178 -14.78 13.77 29.47
C THR A 178 -13.65 14.57 28.78
N CYS A 179 -12.52 13.90 28.56
CA CYS A 179 -11.31 14.50 27.98
C CYS A 179 -11.10 14.20 26.48
N ARG A 180 -11.94 13.38 25.87
CA ARG A 180 -11.81 12.90 24.50
C ARG A 180 -12.78 13.58 23.55
N ILE A 181 -12.28 14.15 22.45
CA ILE A 181 -13.10 14.65 21.33
C ILE A 181 -12.71 13.97 20.04
N THR A 182 -13.69 13.66 19.20
CA THR A 182 -13.47 12.98 17.90
C THR A 182 -14.30 13.66 16.81
N PHE A 183 -13.75 13.72 15.61
CA PHE A 183 -14.41 14.24 14.41
C PHE A 183 -13.97 13.48 13.16
N ASN A 184 -14.89 13.25 12.23
CA ASN A 184 -14.62 12.54 10.98
C ASN A 184 -14.05 13.45 9.88
N GLU A 185 -14.13 14.77 10.05
CA GLU A 185 -13.58 15.76 9.12
C GLU A 185 -13.05 16.97 9.88
N ILE A 186 -12.03 17.64 9.34
CA ILE A 186 -11.40 18.79 9.96
C ILE A 186 -12.00 20.07 9.32
N THR A 187 -13.22 20.38 9.72
CA THR A 187 -13.96 21.58 9.36
C THR A 187 -14.32 22.37 10.64
N LYS A 188 -14.58 23.67 10.50
CA LYS A 188 -14.92 24.50 11.65
C LYS A 188 -16.15 23.99 12.40
N ASN A 189 -17.18 23.56 11.67
CA ASN A 189 -18.42 23.04 12.25
C ASN A 189 -18.19 21.72 12.99
N ALA A 190 -17.53 20.74 12.36
CA ALA A 190 -17.27 19.44 12.98
C ALA A 190 -16.41 19.54 14.23
N VAL A 191 -15.42 20.45 14.25
CA VAL A 191 -14.60 20.72 15.45
C VAL A 191 -15.42 21.41 16.54
N ALA A 192 -16.30 22.35 16.20
CA ALA A 192 -17.18 23.01 17.17
C ALA A 192 -18.16 22.01 17.82
N GLU A 193 -18.84 21.18 17.01
CA GLU A 193 -19.74 20.13 17.50
C GLU A 193 -19.02 19.12 18.42
N ALA A 194 -17.78 18.73 18.08
CA ALA A 194 -17.00 17.84 18.92
C ALA A 194 -16.63 18.43 20.28
N LEU A 195 -16.42 19.76 20.35
CA LEU A 195 -16.17 20.47 21.62
C LEU A 195 -17.39 20.56 22.51
N GLU A 196 -18.59 20.57 21.93
CA GLU A 196 -19.85 20.58 22.68
C GLU A 196 -20.20 19.20 23.26
N SER A 197 -19.60 18.13 22.75
CA SER A 197 -19.91 16.76 23.11
C SER A 197 -18.65 15.92 23.41
N PRO A 198 -17.80 16.33 24.38
CA PRO A 198 -16.64 15.54 24.75
C PRO A 198 -17.09 14.24 25.45
N ARG A 199 -16.31 13.17 25.24
CA ARG A 199 -16.58 11.85 25.82
C ARG A 199 -15.40 11.33 26.65
N THR A 200 -15.59 10.18 27.30
CA THR A 200 -14.51 9.42 27.93
C THR A 200 -13.66 8.71 26.86
N ILE A 201 -12.47 8.25 27.24
CA ILE A 201 -11.68 7.34 26.41
C ILE A 201 -12.39 5.99 26.36
N ASP A 202 -12.56 5.46 25.15
CA ASP A 202 -13.14 4.12 24.92
C ASP A 202 -12.11 3.03 25.20
N MET A 203 -12.21 2.41 26.39
CA MET A 203 -11.26 1.39 26.82
C MET A 203 -11.36 0.11 25.97
N ASN A 204 -12.51 -0.23 25.37
CA ASN A 204 -12.62 -1.36 24.48
C ASN A 204 -11.78 -1.16 23.21
N MET A 205 -11.79 0.06 22.65
CA MET A 205 -10.92 0.40 21.51
C MET A 205 -9.43 0.38 21.90
N VAL A 206 -9.09 0.85 23.11
CA VAL A 206 -7.73 0.78 23.66
C VAL A 206 -7.28 -0.67 23.78
N ASP A 207 -8.11 -1.53 24.38
CA ASP A 207 -7.82 -2.95 24.59
C ASP A 207 -7.67 -3.71 23.25
N ALA A 208 -8.49 -3.40 22.25
CA ALA A 208 -8.36 -3.96 20.91
C ALA A 208 -7.02 -3.57 20.23
N GLN A 209 -6.58 -2.32 20.40
CA GLN A 209 -5.28 -1.88 19.89
C GLN A 209 -4.13 -2.53 20.68
N GLN A 210 -4.24 -2.61 22.01
CA GLN A 210 -3.25 -3.28 22.85
C GLN A 210 -3.15 -4.77 22.51
N ALA A 211 -4.27 -5.48 22.38
CA ALA A 211 -4.31 -6.89 22.00
C ALA A 211 -3.57 -7.11 20.67
N ARG A 212 -3.88 -6.30 19.64
CA ARG A 212 -3.15 -6.34 18.38
C ARG A 212 -1.65 -6.11 18.57
N ARG A 213 -1.28 -5.08 19.34
CA ARG A 213 0.12 -4.73 19.59
C ARG A 213 0.88 -5.84 20.28
N VAL A 214 0.24 -6.49 21.25
CA VAL A 214 0.78 -7.64 22.01
C VAL A 214 0.92 -8.86 21.11
N LEU A 215 -0.09 -9.22 20.31
CA LEU A 215 -0.04 -10.31 19.34
C LEU A 215 1.12 -10.13 18.35
N ASP A 216 1.22 -8.97 17.71
CA ASP A 216 2.26 -8.69 16.75
C ASP A 216 3.66 -8.72 17.39
N ARG A 217 3.76 -8.32 18.68
CA ARG A 217 4.99 -8.40 19.47
C ARG A 217 5.38 -9.83 19.77
N ILE A 218 4.46 -10.63 20.26
CA ILE A 218 4.71 -12.05 20.61
C ILE A 218 5.16 -12.82 19.36
N VAL A 219 4.40 -12.74 18.28
CA VAL A 219 4.73 -13.40 17.01
C VAL A 219 6.09 -12.94 16.50
N GLY A 220 6.31 -11.63 16.40
CA GLY A 220 7.56 -11.08 15.86
C GLY A 220 8.79 -11.48 16.69
N TYR A 221 8.70 -11.48 18.02
CA TYR A 221 9.84 -11.75 18.91
C TYR A 221 10.09 -13.24 19.16
N LYS A 222 9.11 -14.11 18.99
CA LYS A 222 9.28 -15.57 19.09
C LYS A 222 9.63 -16.17 17.72
N LEU A 223 8.92 -15.80 16.66
CA LEU A 223 9.06 -16.41 15.35
C LEU A 223 10.29 -15.92 14.58
N SER A 224 10.64 -14.60 14.67
CA SER A 224 11.82 -14.10 13.96
C SER A 224 13.15 -14.71 14.42
N PRO A 225 13.45 -14.84 15.72
CA PRO A 225 14.65 -15.57 16.18
C PRO A 225 14.68 -17.03 15.77
N LEU A 226 13.51 -17.70 15.72
CA LEU A 226 13.43 -19.07 15.23
C LEU A 226 13.83 -19.14 13.75
N LEU A 227 13.30 -18.25 12.91
CA LEU A 227 13.73 -18.13 11.50
C LEU A 227 15.22 -17.84 11.37
N TRP A 228 15.81 -17.05 12.28
CA TRP A 228 17.27 -16.83 12.26
C TRP A 228 18.08 -18.07 12.59
N LYS A 229 17.59 -18.90 13.48
CA LYS A 229 18.23 -20.17 13.88
C LYS A 229 18.07 -21.22 12.79
N LYS A 230 16.87 -21.34 12.21
CA LYS A 230 16.50 -22.44 11.31
C LYS A 230 16.73 -22.13 9.82
N VAL A 231 16.65 -20.86 9.39
CA VAL A 231 16.79 -20.42 8.00
C VAL A 231 18.03 -19.52 7.87
N CYS A 232 17.89 -18.21 8.07
CA CYS A 232 19.03 -17.27 8.04
C CYS A 232 18.77 -16.01 8.88
N LYS A 233 19.87 -15.37 9.33
CA LYS A 233 19.81 -14.14 10.15
C LYS A 233 19.18 -12.97 9.38
N GLY A 234 18.37 -12.19 10.09
CA GLY A 234 17.75 -10.94 9.59
C GLY A 234 16.37 -11.09 8.99
N LEU A 235 15.81 -12.32 8.95
CA LEU A 235 14.44 -12.56 8.57
C LEU A 235 13.47 -12.06 9.65
N SER A 236 12.26 -11.74 9.25
CA SER A 236 11.17 -11.42 10.18
C SER A 236 9.88 -12.05 9.69
N ALA A 237 9.15 -12.66 10.61
CA ALA A 237 7.79 -13.07 10.35
C ALA A 237 6.82 -12.19 11.14
N GLY A 238 5.64 -12.00 10.60
CA GLY A 238 4.54 -11.34 11.24
C GLY A 238 3.25 -11.93 10.72
N ARG A 239 2.26 -12.04 11.55
CA ARG A 239 0.99 -12.73 11.31
C ARG A 239 0.39 -12.39 9.92
N VAL A 240 0.04 -11.15 9.69
CA VAL A 240 -0.63 -10.71 8.45
C VAL A 240 0.34 -10.63 7.25
N GLN A 241 1.58 -10.17 7.47
CA GLN A 241 2.56 -10.07 6.38
C GLN A 241 2.94 -11.43 5.80
N SER A 242 3.02 -12.49 6.63
CA SER A 242 3.38 -13.83 6.17
C SER A 242 2.26 -14.43 5.31
N VAL A 243 1.00 -14.17 5.66
CA VAL A 243 -0.15 -14.56 4.83
C VAL A 243 -0.15 -13.85 3.47
N ALA A 244 0.18 -12.56 3.44
CA ALA A 244 0.30 -11.84 2.16
C ALA A 244 1.40 -12.43 1.26
N VAL A 245 2.56 -12.81 1.82
CA VAL A 245 3.62 -13.49 1.06
C VAL A 245 3.16 -14.88 0.61
N ARG A 246 2.45 -15.63 1.46
CA ARG A 246 1.87 -16.94 1.13
C ARG A 246 0.96 -16.86 -0.10
N LEU A 247 0.01 -15.94 -0.13
CA LEU A 247 -0.89 -15.74 -1.27
C LEU A 247 -0.13 -15.47 -2.57
N ILE A 248 0.94 -14.66 -2.52
CA ILE A 248 1.77 -14.38 -3.68
C ILE A 248 2.56 -15.62 -4.13
N CYS A 249 3.10 -16.41 -3.20
CA CYS A 249 3.83 -17.65 -3.51
C CYS A 249 2.89 -18.73 -4.09
N GLU A 250 1.69 -18.88 -3.52
CA GLU A 250 0.67 -19.81 -4.04
C GLU A 250 0.26 -19.44 -5.47
N ARG A 251 0.01 -18.15 -5.74
CA ARG A 251 -0.29 -17.65 -7.08
C ARG A 251 0.87 -17.92 -8.06
N GLU A 252 2.10 -17.76 -7.67
CA GLU A 252 3.23 -18.05 -8.55
C GLU A 252 3.36 -19.55 -8.83
N ARG A 253 3.02 -20.44 -7.87
CA ARG A 253 2.95 -21.88 -8.06
C ARG A 253 1.83 -22.28 -9.03
N GLU A 254 0.65 -21.63 -8.92
CA GLU A 254 -0.44 -21.82 -9.89
C GLU A 254 0.02 -21.46 -11.31
N ILE A 255 0.72 -20.32 -11.48
CA ILE A 255 1.27 -19.89 -12.76
C ILE A 255 2.30 -20.89 -13.30
N GLN A 256 3.19 -21.39 -12.46
CA GLN A 256 4.23 -22.34 -12.84
C GLN A 256 3.68 -23.73 -13.18
N ALA A 257 2.59 -24.12 -12.55
CA ALA A 257 1.92 -25.40 -12.81
C ALA A 257 0.94 -25.33 -13.99
N PHE A 258 0.63 -24.12 -14.47
CA PHE A 258 -0.36 -23.94 -15.52
C PHE A 258 0.15 -24.47 -16.86
N VAL A 259 -0.70 -25.26 -17.52
CA VAL A 259 -0.46 -25.77 -18.87
C VAL A 259 -1.42 -25.06 -19.81
N PRO A 260 -0.93 -24.22 -20.74
CA PRO A 260 -1.77 -23.58 -21.74
C PRO A 260 -2.50 -24.60 -22.57
N GLN A 261 -3.79 -24.43 -22.78
CA GLN A 261 -4.62 -25.23 -23.67
C GLN A 261 -4.93 -24.39 -24.90
N GLU A 262 -4.74 -24.99 -26.07
CA GLU A 262 -5.07 -24.40 -27.34
C GLU A 262 -6.58 -24.44 -27.57
N TYR A 263 -7.13 -23.37 -28.11
CA TYR A 263 -8.49 -23.32 -28.63
C TYR A 263 -8.57 -22.30 -29.77
N TRP A 264 -9.59 -22.45 -30.59
CA TRP A 264 -9.79 -21.62 -31.77
C TRP A 264 -11.13 -20.90 -31.71
N THR A 265 -11.15 -19.65 -32.18
CA THR A 265 -12.37 -18.91 -32.49
C THR A 265 -12.43 -18.63 -33.98
N ILE A 266 -13.64 -18.46 -34.47
CA ILE A 266 -13.87 -18.14 -35.88
C ILE A 266 -14.60 -16.81 -35.95
N GLU A 267 -13.92 -15.79 -36.49
CA GLU A 267 -14.47 -14.47 -36.71
C GLU A 267 -14.90 -14.31 -38.15
N GLY A 268 -16.17 -13.88 -38.38
CA GLY A 268 -16.69 -13.53 -39.69
C GLY A 268 -16.76 -12.02 -39.85
N ASN A 269 -16.21 -11.53 -40.94
CA ASN A 269 -16.35 -10.15 -41.40
C ASN A 269 -17.51 -10.06 -42.38
N PHE A 270 -18.50 -9.26 -42.05
CA PHE A 270 -19.75 -9.13 -42.80
C PHE A 270 -19.98 -7.70 -43.26
N GLU A 271 -20.66 -7.56 -44.41
CA GLU A 271 -21.14 -6.28 -44.91
C GLU A 271 -22.67 -6.32 -45.08
N THR A 272 -23.32 -5.23 -44.69
CA THR A 272 -24.72 -5.00 -44.99
C THR A 272 -24.92 -4.69 -46.47
N PRO A 273 -26.14 -4.75 -47.02
CA PRO A 273 -26.43 -4.31 -48.40
C PRO A 273 -26.06 -2.83 -48.65
N LYS A 274 -25.88 -2.03 -47.56
CA LYS A 274 -25.41 -0.63 -47.62
C LYS A 274 -23.90 -0.51 -47.49
N LYS A 275 -23.13 -1.60 -47.50
CA LYS A 275 -21.68 -1.66 -47.35
C LYS A 275 -21.19 -1.15 -45.96
N GLU A 276 -22.00 -1.34 -44.90
CA GLU A 276 -21.56 -1.10 -43.55
C GLU A 276 -20.93 -2.37 -42.99
N ALA A 277 -19.65 -2.35 -42.71
CA ALA A 277 -18.89 -3.52 -42.20
C ALA A 277 -19.12 -3.73 -40.69
N PHE A 278 -19.19 -4.99 -40.30
CA PHE A 278 -19.21 -5.41 -38.90
C PHE A 278 -18.64 -6.81 -38.73
N THR A 279 -18.18 -7.16 -37.54
CA THR A 279 -17.65 -8.48 -37.20
C THR A 279 -18.63 -9.26 -36.33
N ALA A 280 -18.63 -10.59 -36.49
CA ALA A 280 -19.37 -11.50 -35.65
C ALA A 280 -18.56 -12.79 -35.42
N GLU A 281 -18.68 -13.35 -34.23
CA GLU A 281 -17.98 -14.57 -33.81
C GLU A 281 -18.91 -15.78 -34.00
N LEU A 282 -18.40 -16.86 -34.56
CA LEU A 282 -19.11 -18.13 -34.64
C LEU A 282 -19.29 -18.70 -33.24
N THR A 283 -20.53 -19.02 -32.88
CA THR A 283 -20.86 -19.49 -31.52
C THR A 283 -21.48 -20.88 -31.50
N HIS A 284 -22.21 -21.27 -32.55
CA HIS A 284 -22.88 -22.56 -32.65
C HIS A 284 -22.76 -23.14 -34.04
N ILE A 285 -22.67 -24.49 -34.14
CA ILE A 285 -22.77 -25.30 -35.35
C ILE A 285 -23.91 -26.26 -35.12
N LYS A 286 -24.92 -26.27 -36.03
CA LYS A 286 -26.13 -27.10 -35.94
C LYS A 286 -26.86 -26.98 -34.58
N GLY A 287 -26.84 -25.78 -33.99
CA GLY A 287 -27.47 -25.50 -32.70
C GLY A 287 -26.63 -25.89 -31.47
N GLU A 288 -25.52 -26.55 -31.62
CA GLU A 288 -24.59 -26.90 -30.55
C GLU A 288 -23.49 -25.84 -30.39
N LYS A 289 -23.11 -25.55 -29.16
CA LYS A 289 -22.01 -24.58 -28.89
C LYS A 289 -20.70 -25.17 -29.43
N ILE A 290 -19.91 -24.33 -30.11
CA ILE A 290 -18.60 -24.71 -30.63
C ILE A 290 -17.56 -24.94 -29.53
N ASP A 291 -16.70 -25.95 -29.75
CA ASP A 291 -15.49 -26.23 -28.98
C ASP A 291 -14.41 -26.71 -29.98
N ILE A 292 -13.65 -25.80 -30.52
CA ILE A 292 -12.64 -26.05 -31.55
C ILE A 292 -11.26 -26.02 -30.90
N THR A 293 -10.56 -27.13 -30.94
CA THR A 293 -9.30 -27.36 -30.25
C THR A 293 -8.09 -27.49 -31.16
N THR A 294 -8.32 -27.61 -32.45
CA THR A 294 -7.24 -27.82 -33.44
C THR A 294 -7.40 -26.92 -34.67
N GLU A 295 -6.27 -26.56 -35.29
CA GLU A 295 -6.23 -25.82 -36.55
C GLU A 295 -7.02 -26.53 -37.68
N SER A 296 -6.93 -27.85 -37.76
CA SER A 296 -7.61 -28.64 -38.79
C SER A 296 -9.13 -28.57 -38.62
N GLU A 297 -9.67 -28.59 -37.40
CA GLU A 297 -11.10 -28.41 -37.13
C GLU A 297 -11.54 -26.99 -37.50
N ALA A 298 -10.76 -25.96 -37.12
CA ALA A 298 -11.06 -24.59 -37.46
C ALA A 298 -11.10 -24.37 -38.99
N GLN A 299 -10.10 -24.86 -39.69
CA GLN A 299 -10.03 -24.76 -41.16
C GLN A 299 -11.19 -25.51 -41.86
N ALA A 300 -11.52 -26.68 -41.37
CA ALA A 300 -12.67 -27.44 -41.91
C ALA A 300 -13.99 -26.69 -41.77
N VAL A 301 -14.17 -25.95 -40.69
CA VAL A 301 -15.35 -25.09 -40.46
C VAL A 301 -15.32 -23.88 -41.42
N VAL A 302 -14.18 -23.23 -41.58
CA VAL A 302 -14.01 -22.10 -42.51
C VAL A 302 -14.29 -22.57 -43.97
N ASP A 303 -13.74 -23.72 -44.38
CA ASP A 303 -13.98 -24.27 -45.71
C ASP A 303 -15.46 -24.64 -45.96
N ALA A 304 -16.14 -25.13 -44.91
CA ALA A 304 -17.55 -25.47 -44.98
C ALA A 304 -18.48 -24.25 -45.04
N ILE A 305 -18.10 -23.14 -44.40
CA ILE A 305 -18.82 -21.87 -44.50
C ILE A 305 -18.61 -21.26 -45.90
N GLY A 306 -17.37 -21.32 -46.40
CA GLY A 306 -17.01 -20.70 -47.68
C GLY A 306 -17.30 -19.21 -47.70
N GLY A 307 -17.64 -18.69 -48.87
CA GLY A 307 -18.06 -17.28 -49.03
C GLY A 307 -19.58 -17.09 -49.06
N ALA A 308 -20.37 -17.97 -48.46
CA ALA A 308 -21.83 -17.92 -48.50
C ALA A 308 -22.35 -16.73 -47.67
N ASP A 309 -23.38 -16.05 -48.21
CA ASP A 309 -24.04 -14.93 -47.48
C ASP A 309 -24.76 -15.41 -46.21
N ALA A 310 -24.66 -14.60 -45.17
CA ALA A 310 -25.36 -14.85 -43.92
C ALA A 310 -26.77 -14.22 -43.94
N VAL A 311 -27.71 -14.79 -43.19
CA VAL A 311 -29.02 -14.26 -42.97
C VAL A 311 -29.20 -13.90 -41.49
N VAL A 312 -29.74 -12.73 -41.21
CA VAL A 312 -30.04 -12.33 -39.85
C VAL A 312 -31.22 -13.12 -39.33
N THR A 313 -31.01 -14.02 -38.42
CA THR A 313 -32.03 -14.89 -37.83
C THR A 313 -32.72 -14.30 -36.59
N ASN A 314 -31.94 -13.58 -35.79
CA ASN A 314 -32.48 -12.95 -34.57
C ASN A 314 -31.78 -11.62 -34.25
N ILE A 315 -32.53 -10.68 -33.69
CA ILE A 315 -32.01 -9.43 -33.15
C ILE A 315 -32.63 -9.20 -31.78
N GLU A 316 -31.77 -9.17 -30.77
CA GLU A 316 -32.21 -8.91 -29.41
C GLU A 316 -31.66 -7.58 -28.91
N LYS A 317 -32.54 -6.70 -28.43
CA LYS A 317 -32.18 -5.43 -27.79
C LYS A 317 -32.53 -5.47 -26.32
N ARG A 318 -31.54 -5.33 -25.46
CA ARG A 318 -31.70 -5.34 -24.00
C ARG A 318 -31.25 -4.01 -23.41
N LYS A 319 -32.09 -3.35 -22.65
CA LYS A 319 -31.68 -2.21 -21.82
C LYS A 319 -31.04 -2.71 -20.54
N ARG A 320 -29.81 -2.27 -20.28
CA ARG A 320 -29.07 -2.59 -19.06
C ARG A 320 -28.79 -1.32 -18.28
N SER A 321 -29.15 -1.36 -16.99
CA SER A 321 -28.87 -0.28 -16.05
C SER A 321 -27.59 -0.62 -15.26
N ARG A 322 -26.57 0.26 -15.32
CA ARG A 322 -25.31 0.12 -14.57
C ARG A 322 -25.30 1.15 -13.45
N LYS A 323 -25.29 0.69 -12.21
CA LYS A 323 -25.18 1.55 -11.03
C LYS A 323 -23.74 2.00 -10.80
N ALA A 324 -23.58 3.19 -10.23
CA ALA A 324 -22.29 3.65 -9.74
C ALA A 324 -21.79 2.77 -8.60
N ALA A 325 -20.48 2.66 -8.50
CA ALA A 325 -19.86 2.03 -7.35
C ALA A 325 -20.00 2.90 -6.08
N PRO A 326 -19.93 2.31 -4.87
CA PRO A 326 -20.01 3.05 -3.60
C PRO A 326 -18.97 4.17 -3.51
N PRO A 327 -19.15 5.16 -2.62
CA PRO A 327 -18.08 6.07 -2.26
C PRO A 327 -16.89 5.29 -1.71
N PHE A 328 -15.72 5.91 -1.70
CA PHE A 328 -14.50 5.20 -1.34
C PHE A 328 -14.45 4.75 0.12
N THR A 329 -14.01 3.51 0.31
CA THR A 329 -13.33 3.01 1.51
C THR A 329 -11.82 3.15 1.32
N THR A 330 -11.03 2.92 2.38
CA THR A 330 -9.55 2.90 2.27
C THR A 330 -9.05 1.92 1.21
N SER A 331 -9.60 0.71 1.20
CA SER A 331 -9.21 -0.33 0.25
C SER A 331 -9.52 0.09 -1.19
N THR A 332 -10.74 0.53 -1.48
CA THR A 332 -11.15 0.93 -2.83
C THR A 332 -10.43 2.19 -3.32
N LEU A 333 -10.10 3.14 -2.40
CA LEU A 333 -9.27 4.31 -2.73
C LEU A 333 -7.84 3.89 -3.11
N GLN A 334 -7.24 2.97 -2.37
CA GLN A 334 -5.91 2.46 -2.70
C GLN A 334 -5.92 1.71 -4.05
N GLN A 335 -6.92 0.88 -4.30
CA GLN A 335 -7.09 0.16 -5.56
C GLN A 335 -7.19 1.12 -6.76
N ASP A 336 -8.04 2.13 -6.69
CA ASP A 336 -8.20 3.11 -7.77
C ASP A 336 -7.03 4.08 -7.88
N GLY A 337 -6.35 4.38 -6.77
CA GLY A 337 -5.08 5.08 -6.75
C GLY A 337 -4.02 4.38 -7.61
N VAL A 338 -3.93 3.05 -7.49
CA VAL A 338 -3.03 2.23 -8.31
C VAL A 338 -3.48 2.18 -9.77
N ARG A 339 -4.76 1.86 -10.02
CA ARG A 339 -5.30 1.63 -11.37
C ARG A 339 -5.36 2.89 -12.22
N LYS A 340 -5.89 4.00 -11.66
CA LYS A 340 -6.19 5.23 -12.39
C LYS A 340 -5.08 6.28 -12.31
N LEU A 341 -4.41 6.40 -11.15
CA LEU A 341 -3.40 7.43 -10.92
C LEU A 341 -1.97 6.91 -10.96
N ASN A 342 -1.79 5.58 -10.97
CA ASN A 342 -0.47 4.94 -10.84
C ASN A 342 0.25 5.37 -9.54
N PHE A 343 -0.51 5.50 -8.44
CA PHE A 343 -0.01 5.76 -7.10
C PHE A 343 -0.01 4.45 -6.32
N GLY A 344 1.14 4.03 -5.77
CA GLY A 344 1.16 2.90 -4.84
C GLY A 344 0.36 3.20 -3.57
N ALA A 345 -0.10 2.16 -2.86
CA ALA A 345 -0.94 2.27 -1.68
C ALA A 345 -0.38 3.24 -0.62
N LYS A 346 0.92 3.13 -0.31
CA LYS A 346 1.60 4.04 0.63
C LYS A 346 1.54 5.50 0.20
N ARG A 347 1.74 5.78 -1.10
CA ARG A 347 1.66 7.15 -1.64
C ARG A 347 0.24 7.67 -1.59
N THR A 348 -0.74 6.85 -1.94
CA THR A 348 -2.16 7.20 -1.87
C THR A 348 -2.55 7.63 -0.46
N MET A 349 -2.18 6.81 0.56
CA MET A 349 -2.49 7.13 1.94
C MET A 349 -1.76 8.36 2.47
N MET A 350 -0.51 8.58 2.07
CA MET A 350 0.22 9.80 2.44
C MET A 350 -0.44 11.07 1.89
N ILE A 351 -0.91 11.03 0.64
CA ILE A 351 -1.60 12.17 0.03
C ILE A 351 -2.99 12.35 0.68
N ALA A 352 -3.72 11.27 0.91
CA ALA A 352 -5.02 11.32 1.60
C ALA A 352 -4.89 11.92 3.00
N GLN A 353 -3.82 11.58 3.74
CA GLN A 353 -3.52 12.19 5.04
C GLN A 353 -3.35 13.71 4.95
N HIS A 354 -2.62 14.22 3.94
CA HIS A 354 -2.47 15.66 3.73
C HIS A 354 -3.81 16.34 3.41
N LEU A 355 -4.63 15.72 2.56
CA LEU A 355 -5.96 16.24 2.23
C LEU A 355 -6.91 16.28 3.45
N TYR A 356 -6.81 15.29 4.34
CA TYR A 356 -7.59 15.23 5.57
C TYR A 356 -7.12 16.25 6.62
N GLU A 357 -5.79 16.33 6.87
CA GLU A 357 -5.23 17.18 7.93
C GLU A 357 -5.38 18.68 7.67
N GLY A 358 -5.61 19.05 6.42
CA GLY A 358 -5.88 20.41 5.98
C GLY A 358 -4.73 21.07 5.21
N LEU A 359 -5.16 21.87 4.25
CA LEU A 359 -4.31 22.66 3.35
C LEU A 359 -4.80 24.10 3.28
N GLU A 360 -3.93 25.03 2.95
CA GLU A 360 -4.29 26.43 2.76
C GLU A 360 -5.01 26.61 1.42
N ILE A 361 -6.29 26.98 1.46
CA ILE A 361 -7.16 27.11 0.30
C ILE A 361 -7.59 28.59 0.14
N GLY A 362 -6.64 29.46 -0.06
CA GLY A 362 -6.89 30.89 -0.32
C GLY A 362 -7.83 31.53 0.69
N SER A 363 -8.97 32.09 0.24
CA SER A 363 -9.95 32.76 1.11
C SER A 363 -10.67 31.82 2.09
N TYR A 364 -10.66 30.51 1.84
CA TYR A 364 -11.22 29.52 2.75
C TYR A 364 -10.29 29.19 3.93
N GLY A 365 -9.03 29.67 3.88
CA GLY A 365 -8.01 29.44 4.91
C GLY A 365 -7.53 27.98 4.94
N HIS A 366 -7.10 27.52 6.10
CA HIS A 366 -6.72 26.12 6.29
C HIS A 366 -7.95 25.25 6.52
N VAL A 367 -8.16 24.23 5.68
CA VAL A 367 -9.33 23.35 5.76
C VAL A 367 -8.98 21.94 5.32
N GLY A 368 -9.54 20.94 6.00
CA GLY A 368 -9.50 19.55 5.54
C GLY A 368 -10.42 19.38 4.34
N LEU A 369 -9.90 18.78 3.26
CA LEU A 369 -10.63 18.63 2.01
C LEU A 369 -11.44 17.33 1.92
N ILE A 370 -11.07 16.31 2.70
CA ILE A 370 -11.74 15.01 2.72
C ILE A 370 -12.05 14.56 4.15
N THR A 371 -13.00 13.65 4.30
CA THR A 371 -13.27 12.93 5.53
C THR A 371 -12.12 11.99 5.90
N TYR A 372 -12.14 11.44 7.11
CA TYR A 372 -11.13 10.52 7.60
C TYR A 372 -10.90 9.34 6.65
N MET A 373 -9.65 9.16 6.24
CA MET A 373 -9.30 8.26 5.13
C MET A 373 -9.08 6.79 5.55
N ARG A 374 -9.05 6.47 6.84
CA ARG A 374 -8.95 5.08 7.31
C ARG A 374 -10.33 4.58 7.73
N THR A 375 -11.10 4.12 6.76
CA THR A 375 -12.47 3.66 6.95
C THR A 375 -12.80 2.51 6.00
N ASP A 376 -13.60 1.59 6.44
CA ASP A 376 -14.26 0.55 5.64
C ASP A 376 -15.75 0.84 5.41
N SER A 377 -16.25 1.95 5.97
CA SER A 377 -17.62 2.40 5.82
C SER A 377 -17.89 3.05 4.47
N THR A 378 -19.07 2.80 3.92
CA THR A 378 -19.62 3.48 2.75
C THR A 378 -20.75 4.44 3.13
N ARG A 379 -20.96 4.69 4.43
CA ARG A 379 -21.99 5.58 4.97
C ARG A 379 -21.70 7.04 4.61
N ILE A 380 -22.74 7.79 4.37
CA ILE A 380 -22.71 9.25 4.11
C ILE A 380 -23.73 9.91 5.03
N SER A 381 -23.37 11.04 5.63
CA SER A 381 -24.28 11.83 6.46
C SER A 381 -25.53 12.27 5.70
N LYS A 382 -26.61 12.52 6.43
CA LYS A 382 -27.88 12.96 5.82
C LYS A 382 -27.74 14.33 5.16
N GLU A 383 -27.01 15.22 5.82
CA GLU A 383 -26.75 16.59 5.37
C GLU A 383 -26.00 16.57 4.03
N MET A 384 -24.94 15.77 3.93
CA MET A 384 -24.15 15.66 2.69
C MET A 384 -24.96 15.03 1.54
N LYS A 385 -25.88 14.09 1.82
CA LYS A 385 -26.79 13.55 0.79
C LYS A 385 -27.74 14.61 0.23
N VAL A 386 -28.26 15.51 1.08
CA VAL A 386 -29.09 16.64 0.65
C VAL A 386 -28.27 17.59 -0.22
N MET A 387 -27.09 17.99 0.26
CA MET A 387 -26.19 18.87 -0.50
C MET A 387 -25.82 18.28 -1.86
N ALA A 388 -25.53 16.98 -1.92
CA ALA A 388 -25.20 16.28 -3.15
C ALA A 388 -26.39 16.26 -4.13
N LYS A 389 -27.62 16.03 -3.64
CA LYS A 389 -28.84 16.12 -4.46
C LYS A 389 -28.96 17.50 -5.10
N ASP A 390 -28.87 18.54 -4.30
CA ASP A 390 -29.06 19.93 -4.76
C ASP A 390 -27.97 20.33 -5.76
N TYR A 391 -26.74 19.88 -5.53
CA TYR A 391 -25.62 20.08 -6.43
C TYR A 391 -25.84 19.37 -7.78
N ILE A 392 -26.26 18.09 -7.77
CA ILE A 392 -26.52 17.31 -8.98
C ILE A 392 -27.62 17.94 -9.80
N ILE A 393 -28.75 18.26 -9.20
CA ILE A 393 -29.90 18.86 -9.90
C ILE A 393 -29.51 20.21 -10.52
N ARG A 394 -28.78 21.04 -9.80
CA ARG A 394 -28.39 22.39 -10.27
C ARG A 394 -27.38 22.33 -11.43
N ASN A 395 -26.42 21.37 -11.41
CA ASN A 395 -25.31 21.37 -12.36
C ASN A 395 -25.47 20.37 -13.51
N TYR A 396 -26.31 19.32 -13.34
CA TYR A 396 -26.49 18.26 -14.34
C TYR A 396 -27.97 18.09 -14.77
N GLY A 397 -28.91 18.52 -13.96
CA GLY A 397 -30.35 18.38 -14.22
C GLY A 397 -30.98 17.27 -13.37
N GLU A 398 -32.33 17.27 -13.32
CA GLU A 398 -33.13 16.36 -12.49
C GLU A 398 -32.94 14.89 -12.87
N ASP A 399 -32.81 14.58 -14.16
CA ASP A 399 -32.63 13.21 -14.67
C ASP A 399 -31.35 12.53 -14.13
N TYR A 400 -30.36 13.33 -13.76
CA TYR A 400 -29.10 12.81 -13.19
C TYR A 400 -29.18 12.46 -11.70
N TYR A 401 -30.28 12.83 -11.02
CA TYR A 401 -30.51 12.37 -9.66
C TYR A 401 -31.49 11.18 -9.67
N PRO A 402 -31.14 10.06 -8.97
CA PRO A 402 -32.00 8.86 -9.01
C PRO A 402 -33.34 9.12 -8.29
N SER A 403 -34.44 8.55 -8.79
CA SER A 403 -35.78 8.65 -8.19
C SER A 403 -35.81 8.15 -6.72
N LYS A 404 -34.93 7.20 -6.36
CA LYS A 404 -34.68 6.75 -4.99
C LYS A 404 -33.19 6.93 -4.70
N PRO A 405 -32.81 7.61 -3.59
CA PRO A 405 -31.43 7.77 -3.21
C PRO A 405 -30.66 6.44 -3.23
N ASN A 406 -29.46 6.47 -3.76
CA ASN A 406 -28.61 5.28 -3.76
C ASN A 406 -28.29 4.85 -2.33
N MET A 407 -28.51 3.58 -2.04
CA MET A 407 -28.18 2.94 -0.76
C MET A 407 -27.06 1.94 -0.98
N TYR A 408 -26.00 2.03 -0.19
CA TYR A 408 -24.89 1.10 -0.18
C TYR A 408 -24.90 0.38 1.17
N GLY A 409 -24.85 -0.95 1.15
CA GLY A 409 -24.89 -1.76 2.38
C GLY A 409 -23.63 -1.52 3.21
N ALA A 410 -23.80 -1.31 4.51
CA ALA A 410 -22.70 -1.44 5.46
C ALA A 410 -22.36 -2.92 5.58
N LYS A 411 -21.09 -3.29 5.40
CA LYS A 411 -20.59 -4.57 5.93
C LYS A 411 -20.58 -4.34 7.45
N GLY A 412 -21.33 -5.14 8.22
CA GLY A 412 -21.48 -4.99 9.68
C GLY A 412 -20.14 -5.14 10.42
N SER A 413 -19.24 -4.18 10.28
CA SER A 413 -17.96 -4.10 10.98
C SER A 413 -18.07 -3.15 12.17
N ALA A 414 -17.21 -3.36 13.17
CA ALA A 414 -17.13 -2.53 14.38
C ALA A 414 -16.82 -1.03 14.13
N GLN A 415 -16.57 -0.62 12.87
CA GLN A 415 -16.27 0.75 12.46
C GLN A 415 -17.46 1.48 11.82
N ASP A 416 -18.68 1.06 12.11
CA ASP A 416 -19.92 1.67 11.58
C ASP A 416 -20.10 3.16 11.99
N ALA A 417 -19.32 3.66 12.94
CA ALA A 417 -19.31 5.07 13.34
C ALA A 417 -18.67 5.99 12.28
N HIS A 418 -17.81 5.45 11.40
CA HIS A 418 -17.11 6.24 10.37
C HIS A 418 -18.00 6.53 9.16
N GLU A 419 -17.63 7.59 8.42
CA GLU A 419 -18.15 7.86 7.10
C GLU A 419 -17.22 7.33 6.00
N ALA A 420 -17.76 7.25 4.78
CA ALA A 420 -16.96 7.00 3.57
C ALA A 420 -15.97 8.15 3.32
N ILE A 421 -14.92 7.89 2.54
CA ILE A 421 -14.01 8.92 2.09
C ILE A 421 -14.70 9.78 1.04
N ARG A 422 -14.97 11.03 1.37
CA ARG A 422 -15.67 12.01 0.55
C ARG A 422 -15.10 13.42 0.70
N PRO A 423 -15.40 14.37 -0.19
CA PRO A 423 -15.08 15.77 0.05
C PRO A 423 -15.86 16.30 1.27
N THR A 424 -15.25 17.23 2.01
CA THR A 424 -15.88 17.91 3.14
C THR A 424 -16.88 18.98 2.69
N SER A 425 -16.66 19.57 1.52
CA SER A 425 -17.54 20.56 0.90
C SER A 425 -17.66 20.35 -0.61
N LEU A 426 -18.86 20.44 -1.16
CA LEU A 426 -19.11 20.36 -2.60
C LEU A 426 -18.81 21.67 -3.34
N GLU A 427 -18.68 22.77 -2.63
CA GLU A 427 -18.28 24.06 -3.20
C GLU A 427 -16.79 24.06 -3.58
N LEU A 428 -15.97 23.31 -2.82
CA LEU A 428 -14.54 23.14 -3.10
C LEU A 428 -14.34 22.13 -4.24
N THR A 429 -14.81 22.48 -5.44
CA THR A 429 -14.64 21.61 -6.61
C THR A 429 -13.16 21.42 -6.97
N PRO A 430 -12.79 20.34 -7.68
CA PRO A 430 -11.40 20.14 -8.14
C PRO A 430 -10.82 21.33 -8.89
N LYS A 431 -11.66 22.05 -9.66
CA LYS A 431 -11.23 23.25 -10.41
C LYS A 431 -10.94 24.43 -9.47
N MET A 432 -11.71 24.59 -8.42
CA MET A 432 -11.50 25.67 -7.45
C MET A 432 -10.23 25.48 -6.61
N VAL A 433 -9.93 24.26 -6.22
CA VAL A 433 -8.77 23.96 -5.37
C VAL A 433 -7.48 23.75 -6.17
N GLU A 434 -7.55 23.65 -7.49
CA GLU A 434 -6.38 23.43 -8.38
C GLU A 434 -5.21 24.39 -8.12
N PRO A 435 -5.41 25.70 -7.92
CA PRO A 435 -4.29 26.63 -7.71
C PRO A 435 -3.52 26.38 -6.39
N PHE A 436 -4.14 25.70 -5.42
CA PHE A 436 -3.63 25.54 -4.06
C PHE A 436 -3.04 24.15 -3.81
N LEU A 437 -3.35 23.17 -4.67
CA LEU A 437 -2.92 21.78 -4.50
C LEU A 437 -1.69 21.46 -5.35
N SER A 438 -0.84 20.59 -4.84
CA SER A 438 0.16 19.94 -5.69
C SER A 438 -0.54 19.05 -6.73
N ARG A 439 0.16 18.75 -7.84
CA ARG A 439 -0.37 17.90 -8.91
C ARG A 439 -0.89 16.54 -8.42
N ASP A 440 -0.24 15.96 -7.43
CA ASP A 440 -0.62 14.65 -6.89
C ASP A 440 -1.84 14.75 -5.96
N GLU A 441 -1.89 15.79 -5.12
CA GLU A 441 -3.04 16.10 -4.27
C GLU A 441 -4.28 16.39 -5.10
N LEU A 442 -4.16 17.22 -6.14
CA LEU A 442 -5.26 17.53 -7.06
C LEU A 442 -5.79 16.25 -7.73
N LYS A 443 -4.91 15.36 -8.20
CA LYS A 443 -5.34 14.10 -8.83
C LYS A 443 -6.11 13.22 -7.87
N LEU A 444 -5.63 13.05 -6.64
CA LEU A 444 -6.30 12.22 -5.65
C LEU A 444 -7.63 12.85 -5.20
N TYR A 445 -7.64 14.16 -4.96
CA TYR A 445 -8.86 14.88 -4.62
C TYR A 445 -9.91 14.79 -5.72
N THR A 446 -9.53 14.99 -6.98
CA THR A 446 -10.42 14.83 -8.14
C THR A 446 -11.00 13.43 -8.21
N LEU A 447 -10.19 12.40 -7.96
CA LEU A 447 -10.64 11.02 -7.95
C LEU A 447 -11.71 10.80 -6.85
N ILE A 448 -11.46 11.31 -5.64
CA ILE A 448 -12.38 11.18 -4.49
C ILE A 448 -13.67 11.95 -4.76
N TRP A 449 -13.57 13.20 -5.23
CA TRP A 449 -14.71 14.07 -5.53
C TRP A 449 -15.61 13.43 -6.59
N ASN A 450 -15.02 13.03 -7.73
CA ASN A 450 -15.77 12.42 -8.83
C ASN A 450 -16.45 11.11 -8.40
N ARG A 451 -15.76 10.26 -7.62
CA ARG A 451 -16.32 9.00 -7.12
C ARG A 451 -17.50 9.24 -6.18
N PHE A 452 -17.37 10.21 -5.27
CA PHE A 452 -18.44 10.60 -4.38
C PHE A 452 -19.65 11.09 -5.17
N MET A 453 -19.47 12.04 -6.10
CA MET A 453 -20.55 12.55 -6.93
C MET A 453 -21.23 11.44 -7.73
N ALA A 454 -20.45 10.60 -8.41
CA ALA A 454 -20.97 9.46 -9.16
C ALA A 454 -21.85 8.54 -8.31
N SER A 455 -21.44 8.28 -7.06
CA SER A 455 -22.16 7.42 -6.12
C SER A 455 -23.57 7.97 -5.77
N GLN A 456 -23.80 9.28 -5.91
CA GLN A 456 -25.07 9.92 -5.64
C GLN A 456 -25.93 10.13 -6.89
N MET A 457 -25.38 9.83 -8.10
CA MET A 457 -26.05 10.08 -9.38
C MET A 457 -26.87 8.88 -9.85
N ALA A 458 -27.74 9.14 -10.81
CA ALA A 458 -28.57 8.14 -11.49
C ALA A 458 -27.70 7.13 -12.25
N PRO A 459 -28.16 5.89 -12.39
CA PRO A 459 -27.42 4.84 -13.10
C PRO A 459 -27.30 5.16 -14.58
N GLN A 460 -26.20 4.74 -15.18
CA GLN A 460 -25.99 4.73 -16.63
C GLN A 460 -26.94 3.73 -17.28
N GLN A 461 -27.59 4.14 -18.38
CA GLN A 461 -28.46 3.28 -19.18
C GLN A 461 -27.76 2.94 -20.49
N ASN A 462 -27.57 1.65 -20.72
CA ASN A 462 -26.97 1.12 -21.94
C ASN A 462 -28.03 0.28 -22.69
N GLU A 463 -27.99 0.32 -23.99
CA GLU A 463 -28.69 -0.62 -24.85
C GLU A 463 -27.68 -1.58 -25.47
N SER A 464 -27.79 -2.85 -25.12
CA SER A 464 -26.99 -3.92 -25.75
C SER A 464 -27.82 -4.50 -26.88
N THR A 465 -27.29 -4.50 -28.09
CA THR A 465 -27.87 -5.16 -29.26
C THR A 465 -27.05 -6.40 -29.55
N THR A 466 -27.74 -7.54 -29.67
CA THR A 466 -27.13 -8.79 -30.11
C THR A 466 -27.82 -9.16 -31.44
N ILE A 467 -27.01 -9.44 -32.48
CA ILE A 467 -27.46 -9.88 -33.78
C ILE A 467 -26.93 -11.29 -33.94
N GLU A 468 -27.82 -12.20 -34.25
CA GLU A 468 -27.50 -13.58 -34.65
C GLU A 468 -27.70 -13.72 -36.16
N LEU A 469 -26.68 -14.24 -36.82
CA LEU A 469 -26.65 -14.49 -38.27
C LEU A 469 -26.39 -15.98 -38.48
N THR A 470 -27.02 -16.55 -39.49
CA THR A 470 -26.81 -17.95 -39.82
C THR A 470 -26.35 -18.07 -41.26
N VAL A 471 -25.31 -18.88 -41.50
CA VAL A 471 -24.82 -19.27 -42.80
C VAL A 471 -25.18 -20.74 -42.99
N HIS A 472 -25.72 -21.11 -44.16
CA HIS A 472 -26.16 -22.49 -44.52
C HIS A 472 -27.12 -23.12 -43.50
N ASP A 473 -27.89 -22.32 -42.71
CA ASP A 473 -28.77 -22.73 -41.61
C ASP A 473 -28.09 -23.46 -40.42
N ASP A 474 -26.80 -23.78 -40.53
CA ASP A 474 -26.02 -24.59 -39.61
C ASP A 474 -25.07 -23.75 -38.75
N TYR A 475 -24.48 -22.70 -39.32
CA TYR A 475 -23.40 -21.92 -38.69
C TYR A 475 -23.94 -20.60 -38.13
N THR A 476 -24.04 -20.51 -36.83
CA THR A 476 -24.60 -19.32 -36.16
C THR A 476 -23.48 -18.41 -35.64
N PHE A 477 -23.38 -17.23 -36.21
CA PHE A 477 -22.53 -16.15 -35.80
C PHE A 477 -23.28 -15.17 -34.91
N LYS A 478 -22.55 -14.54 -33.96
CA LYS A 478 -23.11 -13.58 -33.01
C LYS A 478 -22.29 -12.30 -32.97
N ALA A 479 -22.93 -11.20 -33.33
CA ALA A 479 -22.37 -9.86 -33.13
C ALA A 479 -23.02 -9.18 -31.93
N THR A 480 -22.19 -8.55 -31.07
CA THR A 480 -22.69 -7.83 -29.90
C THR A 480 -22.18 -6.39 -29.91
N GLY A 481 -23.10 -5.44 -29.85
CA GLY A 481 -22.80 -4.03 -29.74
C GLY A 481 -23.47 -3.40 -28.51
N SER A 482 -22.94 -2.29 -28.02
CA SER A 482 -23.55 -1.55 -26.91
C SER A 482 -23.47 -0.06 -27.16
N ARG A 483 -24.55 0.65 -26.88
CA ARG A 483 -24.59 2.11 -26.91
C ARG A 483 -25.08 2.68 -25.58
N VAL A 484 -24.52 3.80 -25.19
CA VAL A 484 -25.00 4.56 -24.02
C VAL A 484 -26.25 5.34 -24.43
N ILE A 485 -27.37 5.06 -23.80
CA ILE A 485 -28.64 5.82 -23.99
C ILE A 485 -28.67 7.03 -23.09
N PHE A 486 -28.28 6.83 -21.81
CA PHE A 486 -28.20 7.88 -20.82
C PHE A 486 -26.91 7.72 -20.00
N PRO A 487 -26.02 8.72 -19.97
CA PRO A 487 -24.74 8.60 -19.31
C PRO A 487 -24.83 8.45 -17.78
N GLY A 488 -25.84 9.05 -17.14
CA GLY A 488 -25.97 9.03 -15.68
C GLY A 488 -24.64 9.37 -14.97
N PHE A 489 -24.25 8.55 -14.01
CA PHE A 489 -23.03 8.78 -13.24
C PHE A 489 -21.74 8.81 -14.09
N SER A 490 -21.72 8.19 -15.27
CA SER A 490 -20.52 8.16 -16.11
C SER A 490 -20.19 9.51 -16.76
N ALA A 491 -21.07 10.49 -16.65
CA ALA A 491 -20.77 11.88 -17.00
C ALA A 491 -19.68 12.49 -16.10
N VAL A 492 -19.48 11.95 -14.89
CA VAL A 492 -18.54 12.47 -13.89
C VAL A 492 -17.40 11.48 -13.64
N TYR A 493 -17.69 10.19 -13.70
CA TYR A 493 -16.75 9.15 -13.29
C TYR A 493 -16.79 7.94 -14.21
N GLU A 494 -15.71 7.68 -14.89
CA GLU A 494 -15.53 6.47 -15.71
C GLU A 494 -14.79 5.40 -14.89
N ASP A 495 -15.40 4.23 -14.70
CA ASP A 495 -14.81 3.11 -13.94
C ASP A 495 -13.79 2.31 -14.74
N ALA A 496 -13.92 2.26 -16.05
CA ALA A 496 -13.03 1.53 -16.95
C ALA A 496 -12.64 2.41 -18.14
N LYS A 497 -11.57 2.02 -18.84
CA LYS A 497 -11.34 2.51 -20.20
C LYS A 497 -12.62 2.24 -20.99
N LYS A 498 -13.04 3.21 -21.80
CA LYS A 498 -14.05 2.93 -22.82
C LYS A 498 -13.52 1.74 -23.63
N GLU A 499 -14.12 0.58 -23.45
CA GLU A 499 -14.01 -0.44 -24.47
C GLU A 499 -14.75 0.17 -25.67
N ASP A 500 -14.05 0.31 -26.77
CA ASP A 500 -14.66 0.67 -28.04
C ASP A 500 -15.53 -0.50 -28.47
N VAL A 501 -16.72 -0.64 -27.82
CA VAL A 501 -17.70 -1.65 -28.24
C VAL A 501 -18.26 -1.15 -29.55
N PRO A 502 -18.09 -1.92 -30.65
CA PRO A 502 -18.47 -1.48 -31.98
C PRO A 502 -19.96 -1.15 -32.02
N GLN A 503 -20.30 -0.10 -32.72
CA GLN A 503 -21.69 0.18 -33.08
C GLN A 503 -22.08 -0.75 -34.22
N LEU A 504 -23.05 -1.64 -33.95
CA LEU A 504 -23.58 -2.50 -34.97
C LEU A 504 -24.47 -1.72 -35.97
N PRO A 505 -24.45 -2.09 -37.25
CA PRO A 505 -25.34 -1.48 -38.25
C PRO A 505 -26.79 -1.78 -37.95
N ALA A 506 -27.68 -0.94 -38.54
CA ALA A 506 -29.09 -1.09 -38.38
C ALA A 506 -29.64 -2.20 -39.32
N LEU A 507 -29.67 -3.41 -38.80
CA LEU A 507 -30.20 -4.60 -39.49
C LEU A 507 -31.60 -4.98 -38.99
N LYS A 508 -32.34 -5.72 -39.82
CA LYS A 508 -33.63 -6.32 -39.47
C LYS A 508 -33.55 -7.82 -39.59
N LYS A 509 -34.47 -8.53 -38.98
CA LYS A 509 -34.60 -9.96 -39.13
C LYS A 509 -34.88 -10.28 -40.62
N ASN A 510 -34.20 -11.32 -41.16
CA ASN A 510 -34.15 -11.76 -42.54
C ASN A 510 -33.38 -10.84 -43.50
N ASP A 511 -32.71 -9.83 -43.03
CA ASP A 511 -31.76 -9.10 -43.86
C ASP A 511 -30.57 -10.02 -44.21
N ALA A 512 -30.09 -9.93 -45.46
CA ALA A 512 -28.89 -10.59 -45.90
C ALA A 512 -27.64 -9.78 -45.46
N ALA A 513 -26.60 -10.45 -45.04
CA ALA A 513 -25.30 -9.90 -44.82
C ALA A 513 -24.27 -10.65 -45.69
N HIS A 514 -23.57 -9.88 -46.51
CA HIS A 514 -22.54 -10.45 -47.36
C HIS A 514 -21.31 -10.84 -46.53
N THR A 515 -20.87 -12.07 -46.68
CA THR A 515 -19.65 -12.58 -46.03
C THR A 515 -18.44 -12.12 -46.83
N VAL A 516 -17.66 -11.24 -46.25
CA VAL A 516 -16.40 -10.73 -46.86
C VAL A 516 -15.26 -11.71 -46.63
N GLU A 517 -15.13 -12.20 -45.40
CA GLU A 517 -14.04 -13.06 -44.99
C GLU A 517 -14.42 -13.82 -43.71
N VAL A 518 -13.94 -15.05 -43.58
CA VAL A 518 -14.05 -15.84 -42.35
C VAL A 518 -12.66 -16.27 -41.93
N LEU A 519 -12.25 -15.87 -40.71
CA LEU A 519 -10.89 -16.05 -40.22
C LEU A 519 -10.88 -16.96 -38.97
N PRO A 520 -10.07 -18.02 -38.97
CA PRO A 520 -9.78 -18.78 -37.75
C PRO A 520 -8.70 -18.09 -36.97
N GLU A 521 -8.93 -17.86 -35.66
CA GLU A 521 -7.96 -17.27 -34.75
C GLU A 521 -7.52 -18.26 -33.67
N GLN A 522 -6.20 -18.49 -33.58
CA GLN A 522 -5.59 -19.35 -32.58
C GLN A 522 -5.45 -18.65 -31.24
N HIS A 523 -5.88 -19.29 -30.19
CA HIS A 523 -5.75 -18.79 -28.81
C HIS A 523 -5.16 -19.86 -27.91
N PHE A 524 -4.56 -19.41 -26.80
CA PHE A 524 -4.14 -20.27 -25.72
C PHE A 524 -4.70 -19.72 -24.40
N THR A 525 -5.21 -20.61 -23.54
CA THR A 525 -5.62 -20.22 -22.21
C THR A 525 -4.44 -19.60 -21.46
N GLN A 526 -4.72 -18.58 -20.66
CA GLN A 526 -3.70 -17.84 -19.92
C GLN A 526 -3.71 -18.24 -18.46
N PRO A 527 -2.53 -18.28 -17.80
CA PRO A 527 -2.46 -18.50 -16.36
C PRO A 527 -3.13 -17.35 -15.61
N PRO A 528 -3.53 -17.57 -14.33
CA PRO A 528 -4.05 -16.48 -13.52
C PRO A 528 -3.01 -15.36 -13.40
N PRO A 529 -3.39 -14.10 -13.48
CA PRO A 529 -2.43 -12.98 -13.42
C PRO A 529 -1.78 -12.89 -12.04
N ARG A 530 -0.51 -12.48 -12.01
CA ARG A 530 0.18 -12.12 -10.76
C ARG A 530 -0.54 -10.97 -10.05
N TYR A 531 -0.42 -10.96 -8.74
CA TYR A 531 -0.98 -9.87 -7.96
C TYR A 531 -0.28 -8.53 -8.26
N SER A 532 -1.08 -7.49 -8.49
CA SER A 532 -0.67 -6.09 -8.37
C SER A 532 -0.96 -5.60 -6.96
N GLU A 533 -0.47 -4.40 -6.58
CA GLU A 533 -0.88 -3.79 -5.30
C GLU A 533 -2.41 -3.72 -5.17
N ALA A 534 -3.11 -3.32 -6.24
CA ALA A 534 -4.56 -3.20 -6.23
C ALA A 534 -5.28 -4.55 -6.07
N SER A 535 -4.86 -5.59 -6.80
CA SER A 535 -5.51 -6.90 -6.70
C SER A 535 -5.19 -7.61 -5.38
N LEU A 536 -3.97 -7.44 -4.83
CA LEU A 536 -3.64 -8.00 -3.53
C LEU A 536 -4.44 -7.34 -2.40
N ILE A 537 -4.59 -6.00 -2.40
CA ILE A 537 -5.42 -5.29 -1.43
C ILE A 537 -6.87 -5.77 -1.52
N LYS A 538 -7.40 -5.94 -2.74
CA LYS A 538 -8.76 -6.47 -2.95
C LYS A 538 -8.91 -7.87 -2.36
N THR A 539 -7.98 -8.78 -2.64
CA THR A 539 -8.00 -10.15 -2.12
C THR A 539 -7.87 -10.18 -0.60
N LEU A 540 -6.99 -9.37 -0.01
CA LEU A 540 -6.87 -9.26 1.45
C LEU A 540 -8.18 -8.78 2.09
N GLU A 541 -8.85 -7.78 1.51
CA GLU A 541 -10.14 -7.29 1.97
C GLU A 541 -11.24 -8.36 1.85
N GLU A 542 -11.31 -9.06 0.72
CA GLU A 542 -12.28 -10.13 0.47
C GLU A 542 -12.12 -11.31 1.43
N LEU A 543 -10.88 -11.61 1.81
CA LEU A 543 -10.54 -12.64 2.80
C LEU A 543 -10.68 -12.16 4.24
N GLY A 544 -11.00 -10.88 4.50
CA GLY A 544 -11.07 -10.31 5.85
C GLY A 544 -9.72 -10.10 6.53
N ILE A 545 -8.62 -10.14 5.78
CA ILE A 545 -7.23 -10.07 6.28
C ILE A 545 -6.71 -8.64 6.23
N GLY A 546 -6.28 -8.14 7.38
CA GLY A 546 -5.87 -6.74 7.53
C GLY A 546 -7.06 -5.80 7.73
N ARG A 547 -6.77 -4.52 7.92
CA ARG A 547 -7.74 -3.45 8.16
C ARG A 547 -7.26 -2.16 7.47
N PRO A 548 -8.08 -1.11 7.37
CA PRO A 548 -7.72 0.15 6.69
C PRO A 548 -6.34 0.71 7.05
N SER A 549 -5.92 0.58 8.30
CA SER A 549 -4.62 1.04 8.77
C SER A 549 -3.44 0.16 8.34
N THR A 550 -3.66 -1.09 7.91
CA THR A 550 -2.59 -2.09 7.72
C THR A 550 -2.29 -2.47 6.28
N TYR A 551 -3.19 -2.27 5.31
CA TYR A 551 -2.96 -2.66 3.92
C TYR A 551 -1.65 -2.10 3.34
N ALA A 552 -1.48 -0.78 3.36
CA ALA A 552 -0.28 -0.14 2.83
C ALA A 552 1.02 -0.54 3.57
N PRO A 553 1.06 -0.61 4.92
CA PRO A 553 2.20 -1.15 5.67
C PRO A 553 2.56 -2.60 5.34
N ILE A 554 1.58 -3.48 5.12
CA ILE A 554 1.81 -4.88 4.74
C ILE A 554 2.59 -4.93 3.42
N LEU A 555 2.10 -4.24 2.38
CA LEU A 555 2.73 -4.23 1.07
C LEU A 555 4.15 -3.64 1.12
N ASP A 556 4.34 -2.54 1.83
CA ASP A 556 5.67 -1.92 2.02
C ASP A 556 6.64 -2.88 2.75
N THR A 557 6.13 -3.62 3.73
CA THR A 557 6.93 -4.55 4.53
C THR A 557 7.41 -5.75 3.71
N ILE A 558 6.53 -6.43 2.96
CA ILE A 558 6.92 -7.62 2.19
C ILE A 558 7.96 -7.31 1.12
N VAL A 559 7.89 -6.12 0.50
CA VAL A 559 8.89 -5.63 -0.46
C VAL A 559 10.18 -5.21 0.25
N SER A 560 10.09 -4.44 1.35
CA SER A 560 11.27 -3.97 2.08
C SER A 560 12.07 -5.10 2.75
N ARG A 561 11.42 -6.23 3.04
CA ARG A 561 12.04 -7.46 3.56
C ARG A 561 12.58 -8.38 2.47
N ASN A 562 12.41 -8.00 1.21
CA ASN A 562 12.89 -8.75 0.05
C ASN A 562 12.27 -10.16 -0.07
N TYR A 563 11.04 -10.35 0.45
CA TYR A 563 10.27 -11.58 0.23
C TYR A 563 9.57 -11.55 -1.11
N VAL A 564 9.28 -10.36 -1.60
CA VAL A 564 8.59 -10.09 -2.86
C VAL A 564 9.28 -8.92 -3.55
N GLU A 565 9.41 -9.00 -4.86
CA GLU A 565 9.83 -7.89 -5.73
C GLU A 565 8.61 -7.34 -6.48
N ASN A 566 8.60 -6.02 -6.71
CA ASN A 566 7.58 -5.39 -7.55
C ASN A 566 8.17 -5.15 -8.95
N THR A 567 7.89 -6.05 -9.88
CA THR A 567 8.38 -6.01 -11.26
C THR A 567 7.21 -5.72 -12.21
N ASN A 568 7.32 -4.69 -13.02
CA ASN A 568 6.24 -4.26 -13.93
C ASN A 568 4.87 -4.06 -13.24
N LYS A 569 4.87 -3.53 -12.00
CA LYS A 569 3.68 -3.31 -11.15
C LYS A 569 3.01 -4.61 -10.68
N GLN A 570 3.68 -5.74 -10.80
CA GLN A 570 3.24 -7.04 -10.32
C GLN A 570 4.19 -7.55 -9.24
N PHE A 571 3.64 -8.24 -8.25
CA PHE A 571 4.41 -8.89 -7.21
C PHE A 571 4.92 -10.25 -7.70
N VAL A 572 6.22 -10.43 -7.61
CA VAL A 572 6.90 -11.69 -7.90
C VAL A 572 7.60 -12.14 -6.63
N PRO A 573 7.34 -13.35 -6.11
CA PRO A 573 8.00 -13.83 -4.92
C PRO A 573 9.47 -14.10 -5.21
N THR A 574 10.34 -13.81 -4.24
CA THR A 574 11.75 -14.19 -4.30
C THR A 574 11.95 -15.63 -3.83
N GLU A 575 13.10 -16.22 -4.12
CA GLU A 575 13.46 -17.54 -3.56
C GLU A 575 13.39 -17.52 -2.01
N LEU A 576 13.80 -16.40 -1.40
CA LEU A 576 13.69 -16.20 0.04
C LEU A 576 12.24 -16.17 0.53
N GLY A 577 11.34 -15.57 -0.25
CA GLY A 577 9.91 -15.57 0.01
C GLY A 577 9.35 -16.99 0.06
N PHE A 578 9.69 -17.83 -0.92
CA PHE A 578 9.27 -19.23 -0.95
C PHE A 578 9.80 -20.02 0.25
N VAL A 579 11.10 -19.93 0.56
CA VAL A 579 11.70 -20.65 1.69
C VAL A 579 11.05 -20.27 3.03
N VAL A 580 10.79 -18.99 3.24
CA VAL A 580 10.12 -18.52 4.47
C VAL A 580 8.68 -19.02 4.52
N VAL A 581 7.94 -18.97 3.43
CA VAL A 581 6.55 -19.45 3.37
C VAL A 581 6.49 -20.95 3.58
N ASP A 582 7.36 -21.74 2.96
CA ASP A 582 7.39 -23.20 3.09
C ASP A 582 7.71 -23.62 4.53
N PHE A 583 8.66 -22.96 5.16
CA PHE A 583 8.94 -23.17 6.59
C PHE A 583 7.71 -22.86 7.45
N LEU A 584 7.05 -21.74 7.19
CA LEU A 584 5.89 -21.34 7.97
C LEU A 584 4.68 -22.26 7.72
N ILE A 585 4.47 -22.76 6.51
CA ILE A 585 3.42 -23.74 6.20
C ILE A 585 3.71 -25.06 6.91
N ALA A 586 4.96 -25.52 6.95
CA ALA A 586 5.33 -26.79 7.54
C ALA A 586 5.17 -26.83 9.08
N TYR A 587 5.40 -25.69 9.77
CA TYR A 587 5.50 -25.65 11.22
C TYR A 587 4.54 -24.68 11.92
N PHE A 588 3.91 -23.77 11.18
CA PHE A 588 3.01 -22.72 11.69
C PHE A 588 1.78 -22.58 10.78
N GLU A 589 1.27 -23.72 10.31
CA GLU A 589 0.18 -23.74 9.32
C GLU A 589 -1.05 -22.98 9.83
N LYS A 590 -1.42 -23.14 11.11
CA LYS A 590 -2.58 -22.46 11.68
C LYS A 590 -2.37 -20.95 11.70
N ILE A 591 -1.21 -20.48 12.18
CA ILE A 591 -0.91 -19.05 12.36
C ILE A 591 -0.89 -18.29 11.02
N ILE A 592 -0.49 -18.95 9.93
CA ILE A 592 -0.46 -18.34 8.59
C ILE A 592 -1.64 -18.79 7.71
N ASN A 593 -2.63 -19.45 8.29
CA ASN A 593 -3.87 -19.77 7.59
C ASN A 593 -4.72 -18.51 7.39
N THR A 594 -5.32 -18.38 6.21
CA THR A 594 -6.15 -17.22 5.87
C THR A 594 -7.40 -17.13 6.74
N GLY A 595 -8.07 -18.27 7.00
CA GLY A 595 -9.25 -18.36 7.86
C GLY A 595 -8.92 -17.96 9.30
N PHE A 596 -7.91 -18.57 9.89
CA PHE A 596 -7.46 -18.23 11.25
C PHE A 596 -7.07 -16.76 11.41
N THR A 597 -6.38 -16.20 10.39
CA THR A 597 -6.01 -14.78 10.42
C THR A 597 -7.22 -13.85 10.33
N ARG A 598 -8.23 -14.21 9.53
CA ARG A 598 -9.52 -13.50 9.46
C ARG A 598 -10.23 -13.55 10.81
N ASP A 599 -10.40 -14.75 11.37
CA ASP A 599 -11.14 -14.96 12.62
C ASP A 599 -10.51 -14.14 13.76
N LEU A 600 -9.18 -14.11 13.84
CA LEU A 600 -8.46 -13.30 14.81
C LEU A 600 -8.61 -11.76 14.56
N GLU A 601 -8.72 -11.32 13.30
CA GLU A 601 -9.05 -9.90 13.01
C GLU A 601 -10.50 -9.57 13.44
N GLU A 602 -11.43 -10.52 13.31
CA GLU A 602 -12.82 -10.38 13.78
C GLU A 602 -12.90 -10.39 15.32
N GLU A 603 -12.12 -11.23 16.00
CA GLU A 603 -12.00 -11.23 17.46
C GLU A 603 -11.45 -9.90 17.99
N LEU A 604 -10.44 -9.32 17.32
CA LEU A 604 -9.95 -7.97 17.66
C LEU A 604 -11.02 -6.89 17.44
N ASP A 605 -11.91 -7.04 16.46
CA ASP A 605 -13.04 -6.15 16.27
C ASP A 605 -14.14 -6.40 17.33
N ALA A 606 -14.30 -7.66 17.79
CA ALA A 606 -15.19 -8.01 18.88
C ALA A 606 -14.76 -7.37 20.21
N ILE A 607 -13.46 -7.33 20.51
CA ILE A 607 -12.92 -6.57 21.66
C ILE A 607 -13.32 -5.08 21.52
N ALA A 608 -13.09 -4.44 20.38
CA ALA A 608 -13.40 -3.03 20.18
C ALA A 608 -14.89 -2.70 20.33
N SER A 609 -15.78 -3.69 20.10
CA SER A 609 -17.23 -3.56 20.30
C SER A 609 -17.71 -4.05 21.66
N GLY A 610 -16.82 -4.43 22.58
CA GLY A 610 -17.15 -4.94 23.91
C GLY A 610 -17.81 -6.33 23.93
N LYS A 611 -17.72 -7.09 22.83
CA LYS A 611 -18.30 -8.44 22.70
C LYS A 611 -17.33 -9.55 23.15
N ASP A 612 -16.06 -9.25 23.18
CA ASP A 612 -15.00 -10.16 23.65
C ASP A 612 -13.98 -9.41 24.51
N THR A 613 -13.06 -10.14 25.14
CA THR A 613 -12.08 -9.57 26.07
C THR A 613 -10.65 -9.74 25.59
N TYR A 614 -9.80 -8.76 25.91
CA TYR A 614 -8.36 -8.77 25.67
C TYR A 614 -7.70 -10.10 26.08
N LEU A 615 -7.96 -10.55 27.34
CA LEU A 615 -7.31 -11.73 27.92
C LEU A 615 -7.71 -13.01 27.20
N LYS A 616 -9.00 -13.18 26.88
CA LYS A 616 -9.48 -14.39 26.20
C LYS A 616 -8.82 -14.54 24.83
N VAL A 617 -8.88 -13.51 23.98
CA VAL A 617 -8.32 -13.55 22.63
C VAL A 617 -6.81 -13.83 22.64
N LEU A 618 -6.07 -13.24 23.58
CA LEU A 618 -4.64 -13.51 23.71
C LEU A 618 -4.32 -14.90 24.21
N SER A 619 -5.10 -15.42 25.16
CA SER A 619 -4.91 -16.76 25.71
C SER A 619 -5.19 -17.83 24.67
N ASP A 620 -6.32 -17.73 23.97
CA ASP A 620 -6.73 -18.67 22.92
C ASP A 620 -5.70 -18.70 21.76
N PHE A 621 -5.22 -17.53 21.36
CA PHE A 621 -4.13 -17.43 20.37
C PHE A 621 -2.83 -18.04 20.87
N TYR A 622 -2.42 -17.72 22.10
CA TYR A 622 -1.10 -18.12 22.62
C TYR A 622 -1.01 -19.62 22.87
N GLU A 623 -2.09 -20.27 23.26
CA GLU A 623 -2.15 -21.73 23.41
C GLU A 623 -1.79 -22.44 22.10
N VAL A 624 -2.40 -22.05 21.01
CA VAL A 624 -2.11 -22.60 19.68
C VAL A 624 -0.68 -22.29 19.25
N PHE A 625 -0.26 -21.02 19.40
CA PHE A 625 1.05 -20.56 18.96
C PHE A 625 2.21 -21.16 19.76
N ALA A 626 2.05 -21.34 21.08
CA ALA A 626 3.08 -21.93 21.93
C ALA A 626 3.36 -23.38 21.55
N LYS A 627 2.32 -24.16 21.23
CA LYS A 627 2.45 -25.54 20.77
C LYS A 627 3.21 -25.63 19.43
N GLU A 628 2.80 -24.85 18.43
CA GLU A 628 3.49 -24.81 17.13
C GLU A 628 4.96 -24.34 17.29
N LEU A 629 5.23 -23.44 18.24
CA LEU A 629 6.58 -22.96 18.53
C LEU A 629 7.47 -24.04 19.17
N GLU A 630 6.91 -24.85 20.05
CA GLU A 630 7.59 -25.99 20.68
C GLU A 630 7.92 -27.05 19.61
N ASP A 631 6.94 -27.46 18.81
CA ASP A 631 7.12 -28.41 17.71
C ASP A 631 8.21 -27.95 16.72
N ALA A 632 8.24 -26.65 16.39
CA ALA A 632 9.23 -26.07 15.48
C ALA A 632 10.61 -25.90 16.11
N SER A 633 10.75 -25.91 17.43
CA SER A 633 12.03 -25.72 18.10
C SER A 633 12.97 -26.92 17.97
N ASP A 634 12.42 -28.14 17.86
CA ASP A 634 13.17 -29.40 17.80
C ASP A 634 13.63 -29.79 16.39
N VAL A 635 13.19 -29.06 15.38
CA VAL A 635 13.56 -29.29 13.97
C VAL A 635 15.02 -28.92 13.73
N ASP A 636 15.71 -29.67 12.90
CA ASP A 636 17.05 -29.32 12.43
C ASP A 636 17.05 -28.07 11.57
N ARG A 637 18.22 -27.45 11.47
CA ARG A 637 18.37 -26.28 10.58
C ARG A 637 18.10 -26.68 9.14
N ILE A 638 17.20 -25.97 8.48
CA ILE A 638 16.97 -26.16 7.06
C ILE A 638 18.24 -25.75 6.32
N GLU A 639 18.92 -26.71 5.74
CA GLU A 639 19.93 -26.42 4.77
C GLU A 639 19.23 -25.93 3.50
N ILE A 640 19.21 -24.60 3.33
CA ILE A 640 18.89 -24.04 2.02
C ILE A 640 19.95 -24.60 1.11
N ALA A 641 19.58 -25.54 0.22
CA ALA A 641 20.51 -26.17 -0.67
C ALA A 641 21.39 -25.09 -1.31
N SER A 642 22.67 -25.13 -0.97
CA SER A 642 23.63 -24.22 -1.53
C SER A 642 23.74 -24.60 -2.99
N MET A 643 23.08 -23.87 -3.90
CA MET A 643 23.28 -24.09 -5.33
C MET A 643 24.73 -23.83 -5.65
N GLU A 644 25.41 -24.80 -6.19
CA GLU A 644 26.76 -24.62 -6.70
C GLU A 644 26.73 -23.56 -7.80
N SER A 645 27.73 -22.71 -7.81
CA SER A 645 27.95 -21.77 -8.90
C SER A 645 29.11 -22.23 -9.74
N ASP A 646 29.15 -21.80 -10.99
CA ASP A 646 30.28 -22.05 -11.89
C ASP A 646 31.54 -21.26 -11.48
N GLU A 647 31.44 -20.43 -10.42
CA GLU A 647 32.58 -19.64 -9.93
C GLU A 647 33.41 -20.40 -8.90
N THR A 648 34.71 -20.20 -8.97
CA THR A 648 35.70 -20.68 -7.98
C THR A 648 36.15 -19.55 -7.06
N CYS A 649 36.51 -19.91 -5.85
CA CYS A 649 37.03 -18.97 -4.85
C CYS A 649 38.42 -18.49 -5.22
N GLU A 650 38.65 -17.18 -5.30
CA GLU A 650 39.93 -16.58 -5.63
C GLU A 650 41.03 -16.82 -4.55
N LEU A 651 40.62 -17.16 -3.31
CA LEU A 651 41.52 -17.33 -2.19
C LEU A 651 41.97 -18.79 -1.97
N CYS A 652 41.08 -19.77 -2.20
CA CYS A 652 41.35 -21.16 -1.89
C CYS A 652 41.00 -22.13 -3.02
N HIS A 653 40.52 -21.61 -4.15
CA HIS A 653 40.14 -22.37 -5.36
C HIS A 653 39.01 -23.40 -5.17
N SER A 654 38.34 -23.40 -4.00
CA SER A 654 37.16 -24.23 -3.79
C SER A 654 35.94 -23.67 -4.54
N PRO A 655 34.96 -24.50 -4.91
CA PRO A 655 33.72 -23.99 -5.55
C PRO A 655 33.04 -22.91 -4.69
N MET A 656 32.44 -21.93 -5.32
CA MET A 656 31.57 -20.98 -4.64
C MET A 656 30.12 -21.45 -4.68
N VAL A 657 29.39 -21.19 -3.62
CA VAL A 657 27.98 -21.57 -3.45
C VAL A 657 27.12 -20.35 -3.20
N TYR A 658 25.92 -20.36 -3.72
CA TYR A 658 24.95 -19.31 -3.43
C TYR A 658 24.44 -19.43 -2.00
N LYS A 659 24.56 -18.35 -1.21
CA LYS A 659 23.97 -18.24 0.13
C LYS A 659 23.07 -17.03 0.22
N PHE A 660 22.08 -17.07 1.12
CA PHE A 660 21.19 -15.96 1.41
C PHE A 660 21.68 -15.16 2.61
N GLY A 661 21.76 -13.85 2.45
CA GLY A 661 22.08 -12.90 3.51
C GLY A 661 20.99 -11.82 3.66
N ARG A 662 21.21 -10.92 4.60
CA ARG A 662 20.28 -9.82 4.89
C ARG A 662 19.94 -8.95 3.67
N TYR A 663 20.84 -8.90 2.68
CA TYR A 663 20.71 -8.05 1.49
C TYR A 663 20.38 -8.83 0.22
N GLY A 664 20.02 -10.11 0.34
CA GLY A 664 19.73 -11.01 -0.77
C GLY A 664 20.76 -12.11 -0.94
N LYS A 665 20.73 -12.75 -2.09
CA LYS A 665 21.62 -13.85 -2.50
C LYS A 665 23.05 -13.34 -2.72
N PHE A 666 24.05 -14.08 -2.28
CA PHE A 666 25.48 -13.79 -2.51
C PHE A 666 26.27 -15.09 -2.68
N LEU A 667 27.42 -15.01 -3.29
CA LEU A 667 28.35 -16.14 -3.41
C LEU A 667 29.24 -16.23 -2.18
N ALA A 668 29.35 -17.42 -1.61
CA ALA A 668 30.24 -17.72 -0.50
C ALA A 668 31.09 -18.92 -0.84
N CYS A 669 32.32 -18.96 -0.34
CA CYS A 669 33.18 -20.12 -0.52
C CYS A 669 32.58 -21.35 0.18
N SER A 670 32.57 -22.50 -0.48
CA SER A 670 32.13 -23.78 0.10
C SER A 670 33.01 -24.25 1.25
N ASN A 671 34.25 -23.82 1.29
CA ASN A 671 35.23 -24.16 2.34
C ASN A 671 35.10 -23.26 3.59
N PHE A 672 33.90 -22.75 3.88
CA PHE A 672 33.65 -22.04 5.14
C PHE A 672 33.54 -23.08 6.29
N PRO A 673 34.17 -22.87 7.48
CA PRO A 673 34.69 -21.61 8.01
C PRO A 673 36.20 -21.35 7.72
N GLU A 674 36.94 -22.25 7.10
CA GLU A 674 38.36 -22.10 6.81
C GLU A 674 38.59 -20.94 5.84
N CYS A 675 37.82 -20.85 4.79
CA CYS A 675 37.80 -19.72 3.88
C CYS A 675 36.52 -18.90 4.01
N LYS A 676 36.66 -17.62 4.35
CA LYS A 676 35.53 -16.69 4.58
C LYS A 676 35.25 -15.80 3.37
N ASN A 677 35.75 -16.16 2.19
CA ASN A 677 35.54 -15.35 1.00
C ASN A 677 34.05 -15.30 0.59
N THR A 678 33.56 -14.09 0.27
CA THR A 678 32.22 -13.86 -0.21
C THR A 678 32.22 -12.82 -1.32
N LYS A 679 31.42 -13.06 -2.37
CA LYS A 679 31.22 -12.11 -3.46
C LYS A 679 29.74 -11.74 -3.59
N PRO A 680 29.40 -10.46 -3.83
CA PRO A 680 28.05 -10.09 -4.21
C PRO A 680 27.75 -10.64 -5.62
N ILE A 681 26.53 -11.09 -5.84
CA ILE A 681 26.06 -11.42 -7.19
C ILE A 681 25.85 -10.10 -7.93
N THR A 682 26.61 -9.90 -8.99
CA THR A 682 26.50 -8.69 -9.81
C THR A 682 26.09 -9.09 -11.22
N VAL A 683 25.11 -8.38 -11.75
CA VAL A 683 24.74 -8.51 -13.17
C VAL A 683 25.69 -7.62 -13.97
N GLY A 684 26.53 -8.24 -14.80
CA GLY A 684 27.42 -7.54 -15.70
C GLY A 684 26.62 -6.75 -16.74
N THR A 685 27.13 -5.60 -17.14
CA THR A 685 26.52 -4.81 -18.25
C THR A 685 27.24 -5.09 -19.59
N GLY A 686 28.31 -5.91 -19.58
CA GLY A 686 29.20 -6.11 -20.72
C GLY A 686 30.10 -4.92 -21.04
N VAL A 687 30.04 -3.86 -20.26
CA VAL A 687 30.73 -2.59 -20.53
C VAL A 687 31.97 -2.48 -19.67
N THR A 688 33.13 -2.34 -20.31
CA THR A 688 34.41 -2.12 -19.61
C THR A 688 34.45 -0.78 -18.88
N CYS A 689 34.97 -0.77 -17.65
CA CYS A 689 35.08 0.44 -16.85
C CYS A 689 35.99 1.48 -17.52
N PRO A 690 35.54 2.68 -17.83
CA PRO A 690 36.35 3.70 -18.50
C PRO A 690 37.47 4.26 -17.61
N LYS A 691 37.33 4.10 -16.26
CA LYS A 691 38.34 4.59 -15.30
C LYS A 691 39.52 3.64 -15.14
N CYS A 692 39.28 2.37 -14.84
CA CYS A 692 40.40 1.41 -14.61
C CYS A 692 40.73 0.56 -15.83
N LYS A 693 39.90 0.49 -16.83
CA LYS A 693 40.03 -0.27 -18.08
C LYS A 693 40.12 -1.81 -17.92
N ASP A 694 40.24 -2.30 -16.69
CA ASP A 694 40.36 -3.72 -16.35
C ASP A 694 39.07 -4.32 -15.73
N GLY A 695 38.20 -3.49 -15.19
CA GLY A 695 36.95 -3.90 -14.57
C GLY A 695 35.75 -3.73 -15.49
N GLU A 696 34.71 -4.47 -15.22
CA GLU A 696 33.41 -4.33 -15.87
C GLU A 696 32.46 -3.45 -15.01
N ILE A 697 31.59 -2.70 -15.67
CA ILE A 697 30.52 -1.98 -14.99
C ILE A 697 29.39 -2.97 -14.72
N VAL A 698 28.97 -3.06 -13.45
CA VAL A 698 27.97 -4.01 -12.98
C VAL A 698 26.82 -3.29 -12.28
N GLU A 699 25.65 -3.90 -12.28
CA GLU A 699 24.50 -3.40 -11.54
C GLU A 699 24.68 -3.56 -10.04
N ARG A 700 24.36 -2.51 -9.26
CA ARG A 700 24.46 -2.50 -7.79
C ARG A 700 23.23 -1.81 -7.20
N LYS A 701 22.81 -2.23 -6.00
CA LYS A 701 21.76 -1.56 -5.22
C LYS A 701 22.39 -0.70 -4.10
N SER A 702 22.02 0.56 -4.02
CA SER A 702 22.43 1.47 -2.94
C SER A 702 21.79 1.06 -1.60
N ARG A 703 22.27 1.59 -0.45
CA ARG A 703 21.66 1.34 0.87
C ARG A 703 20.17 1.69 0.96
N ARG A 704 19.66 2.52 0.06
CA ARG A 704 18.24 2.91 -0.06
C ARG A 704 17.49 2.10 -1.11
N GLY A 705 18.07 1.00 -1.61
CA GLY A 705 17.45 0.13 -2.62
C GLY A 705 17.46 0.67 -4.05
N ARG A 706 18.05 1.86 -4.31
CA ARG A 706 18.10 2.42 -5.65
C ARG A 706 19.21 1.74 -6.47
N LEU A 707 18.86 1.32 -7.68
CA LEU A 707 19.79 0.78 -8.66
C LEU A 707 20.79 1.85 -9.10
N PHE A 708 22.07 1.46 -9.20
CA PHE A 708 23.15 2.23 -9.80
C PHE A 708 24.16 1.28 -10.44
N TYR A 709 25.01 1.80 -11.26
CA TYR A 709 26.03 1.03 -11.98
C TYR A 709 27.41 1.40 -11.46
N GLY A 710 28.26 0.41 -11.18
CA GLY A 710 29.60 0.67 -10.63
C GLY A 710 30.59 -0.35 -11.10
N CYS A 711 31.88 -0.01 -11.03
CA CYS A 711 32.94 -0.94 -11.37
C CYS A 711 32.93 -2.16 -10.42
N ASN A 712 33.13 -3.36 -10.96
CA ASN A 712 33.23 -4.60 -10.17
C ASN A 712 34.50 -4.66 -9.30
N ARG A 713 35.53 -3.88 -9.62
CA ARG A 713 36.76 -3.76 -8.85
C ARG A 713 36.70 -2.78 -7.66
N TYR A 714 35.52 -2.39 -7.22
CA TYR A 714 35.43 -1.61 -5.97
C TYR A 714 35.94 -2.43 -4.78
N PRO A 715 36.76 -1.88 -3.85
CA PRO A 715 37.11 -0.47 -3.65
C PRO A 715 38.27 0.08 -4.47
N GLN A 716 39.00 -0.73 -5.23
CA GLN A 716 40.18 -0.29 -6.00
C GLN A 716 39.77 0.71 -7.10
N CYS A 717 38.57 0.58 -7.64
CA CYS A 717 38.00 1.53 -8.58
C CYS A 717 36.61 1.97 -8.11
N ASP A 718 36.43 3.27 -7.90
CA ASP A 718 35.23 3.90 -7.37
C ASP A 718 34.29 4.44 -8.45
N PHE A 719 34.51 4.06 -9.72
CA PHE A 719 33.68 4.55 -10.83
C PHE A 719 32.22 4.14 -10.68
N THR A 720 31.30 5.09 -10.79
CA THR A 720 29.86 4.87 -10.63
C THR A 720 29.02 5.72 -11.60
N LEU A 721 27.89 5.16 -12.03
CA LEU A 721 26.87 5.79 -12.87
C LEU A 721 25.48 5.57 -12.28
N TRP A 722 24.56 6.53 -12.47
CA TRP A 722 23.17 6.40 -12.04
C TRP A 722 22.22 5.90 -13.11
N ASP A 723 22.60 6.00 -14.37
CA ASP A 723 21.84 5.56 -15.53
C ASP A 723 22.62 4.42 -16.22
N LYS A 724 21.94 3.51 -16.93
CA LYS A 724 22.53 2.30 -17.50
C LYS A 724 23.60 2.64 -18.55
N PRO A 725 24.83 2.14 -18.44
CA PRO A 725 25.87 2.40 -19.45
C PRO A 725 25.55 1.68 -20.76
N THR A 726 26.02 2.29 -21.85
CA THR A 726 26.02 1.69 -23.18
C THR A 726 27.44 1.38 -23.63
N HIS A 727 27.61 0.68 -24.75
CA HIS A 727 28.93 0.44 -25.34
C HIS A 727 29.45 1.63 -26.16
N GLU A 728 28.70 2.72 -26.23
CA GLU A 728 29.00 3.90 -27.04
C GLU A 728 29.72 4.96 -26.21
N PHE A 729 30.60 5.70 -26.83
CA PHE A 729 31.31 6.85 -26.24
C PHE A 729 30.89 8.14 -26.90
N CYS A 730 30.88 9.21 -26.14
CA CYS A 730 30.50 10.54 -26.63
C CYS A 730 31.60 11.10 -27.58
N GLU A 731 31.25 11.42 -28.81
CA GLU A 731 32.17 11.95 -29.82
C GLU A 731 32.79 13.28 -29.37
N THR A 732 32.11 14.07 -28.54
CA THR A 732 32.57 15.40 -28.08
C THR A 732 33.55 15.34 -26.93
N CYS A 733 33.37 14.41 -25.97
CA CYS A 733 34.20 14.40 -24.75
C CYS A 733 34.77 13.00 -24.38
N GLY A 734 34.56 11.96 -25.19
CA GLY A 734 35.07 10.62 -24.99
C GLY A 734 34.46 9.89 -23.77
N SER A 735 33.50 10.49 -23.06
CA SER A 735 32.86 9.84 -21.92
C SER A 735 31.82 8.81 -22.39
N ILE A 736 31.60 7.76 -21.55
CA ILE A 736 30.64 6.72 -21.88
C ILE A 736 29.22 7.28 -22.01
N MET A 737 28.47 6.80 -22.99
CA MET A 737 27.06 7.14 -23.14
C MET A 737 26.23 6.30 -22.16
N VAL A 738 25.16 6.89 -21.62
CA VAL A 738 24.21 6.23 -20.73
C VAL A 738 22.81 6.33 -21.28
N GLU A 739 22.03 5.33 -20.97
CA GLU A 739 20.65 5.22 -21.41
C GLU A 739 19.70 5.38 -20.21
N LYS A 740 18.65 6.17 -20.40
CA LYS A 740 17.61 6.39 -19.41
C LYS A 740 16.25 6.13 -19.98
N THR A 741 15.55 5.17 -19.37
CA THR A 741 14.14 4.91 -19.68
C THR A 741 13.25 5.84 -18.85
N TYR A 742 12.40 6.60 -19.54
CA TYR A 742 11.42 7.51 -18.93
C TYR A 742 10.11 6.78 -18.62
N LYS A 743 9.28 7.38 -17.77
CA LYS A 743 8.00 6.81 -17.35
C LYS A 743 6.99 6.51 -18.46
N ASN A 744 7.16 7.12 -19.62
CA ASN A 744 6.36 6.90 -20.81
C ASN A 744 6.90 5.77 -21.70
N GLY A 745 7.88 4.99 -21.22
CA GLY A 745 8.50 3.88 -21.97
C GLY A 745 9.57 4.33 -22.97
N THR A 746 9.74 5.63 -23.23
CA THR A 746 10.80 6.09 -24.14
C THR A 746 12.16 6.00 -23.49
N THR A 747 13.13 5.43 -24.20
CA THR A 747 14.54 5.38 -23.79
C THR A 747 15.32 6.44 -24.57
N LYS A 748 16.16 7.23 -23.88
CA LYS A 748 17.04 8.21 -24.47
C LYS A 748 18.47 7.98 -24.02
N LYS A 749 19.40 8.06 -24.99
CA LYS A 749 20.84 8.01 -24.74
C LYS A 749 21.39 9.42 -24.60
N PHE A 750 22.35 9.62 -23.69
CA PHE A 750 23.05 10.88 -23.47
C PHE A 750 24.41 10.66 -22.81
N CYS A 751 25.29 11.65 -22.91
CA CYS A 751 26.64 11.58 -22.33
C CYS A 751 26.59 11.47 -20.80
N SER A 752 27.41 10.59 -20.21
CA SER A 752 27.52 10.45 -18.74
C SER A 752 28.15 11.66 -18.07
N ASN A 753 29.01 12.42 -18.79
CA ASN A 753 29.66 13.59 -18.25
C ASN A 753 28.68 14.75 -18.07
N GLU A 754 28.53 15.23 -16.83
CA GLU A 754 27.56 16.27 -16.48
C GLU A 754 27.88 17.65 -17.08
N THR A 755 29.14 17.87 -17.46
CA THR A 755 29.61 19.16 -18.07
C THR A 755 29.68 19.11 -19.60
N CYS A 756 29.36 17.99 -20.22
CA CYS A 756 29.40 17.85 -21.67
C CYS A 756 28.28 18.66 -22.34
N PRO A 757 28.61 19.46 -23.39
CA PRO A 757 27.61 20.26 -24.11
C PRO A 757 26.49 19.43 -24.79
N THR A 758 26.77 18.16 -25.10
CA THR A 758 25.77 17.25 -25.72
C THR A 758 24.78 16.69 -24.70
N ARG A 759 25.03 16.87 -23.40
CA ARG A 759 24.09 16.42 -22.35
C ARG A 759 22.96 17.44 -22.20
N PRO A 760 21.68 17.02 -22.29
CA PRO A 760 20.58 17.94 -22.06
C PRO A 760 20.63 18.51 -20.63
N PRO A 761 20.40 19.82 -20.45
CA PRO A 761 20.50 20.46 -19.15
C PRO A 761 19.51 19.83 -18.17
N LYS A 762 19.97 19.54 -16.95
CA LYS A 762 19.10 19.11 -15.87
C LYS A 762 18.08 20.23 -15.64
N LYS A 763 16.79 19.96 -15.83
CA LYS A 763 15.73 20.86 -15.37
C LYS A 763 15.86 20.97 -13.85
N THR A 764 16.59 21.97 -13.38
CA THR A 764 16.63 22.33 -11.97
C THR A 764 15.21 22.68 -11.55
N ARG A 765 14.69 21.97 -10.59
CA ARG A 765 13.46 22.34 -9.89
C ARG A 765 13.82 23.63 -9.13
N LYS A 766 13.57 24.81 -9.75
CA LYS A 766 13.66 26.09 -9.03
C LYS A 766 12.84 25.94 -7.75
N LYS A 767 13.48 26.09 -6.62
CA LYS A 767 12.79 26.24 -5.35
C LYS A 767 11.91 27.47 -5.48
N LYS A 768 10.61 27.31 -5.25
CA LYS A 768 9.59 28.37 -5.34
C LYS A 768 9.78 29.49 -4.29
N SER A 769 10.91 29.50 -3.57
CA SER A 769 11.25 30.49 -2.55
C SER A 769 12.05 31.71 -3.06
N GLU A 770 12.59 31.67 -4.30
CA GLU A 770 13.36 32.82 -4.82
C GLU A 770 12.59 33.64 -5.86
N ALA A 771 11.52 33.06 -6.46
CA ALA A 771 10.70 33.79 -7.45
C ALA A 771 9.67 34.73 -6.82
N SER A 772 9.41 34.64 -5.50
CA SER A 772 8.50 35.55 -4.79
C SER A 772 9.18 36.81 -4.23
N GLU A 773 10.51 36.81 -4.13
CA GLU A 773 11.23 38.02 -3.68
C GLU A 773 11.64 38.95 -4.83
N GLU A 774 11.90 38.43 -6.04
CA GLU A 774 12.19 39.27 -7.20
C GLU A 774 10.93 39.94 -7.78
N THR A 775 9.79 39.24 -7.83
CA THR A 775 8.52 39.82 -8.29
C THR A 775 7.93 40.84 -7.31
N VAL A 776 8.24 40.72 -6.01
CA VAL A 776 7.84 41.74 -5.00
C VAL A 776 8.76 42.94 -5.00
N LYS A 777 10.03 42.83 -5.47
CA LYS A 777 10.91 43.97 -5.67
C LYS A 777 10.58 44.75 -6.92
N GLU A 778 10.29 44.09 -8.04
CA GLU A 778 9.87 44.77 -9.26
C GLU A 778 8.49 45.44 -9.15
N SER A 779 7.54 44.86 -8.39
CA SER A 779 6.24 45.50 -8.15
C SER A 779 6.35 46.71 -7.20
N LYS A 780 7.29 46.73 -6.26
CA LYS A 780 7.49 47.87 -5.33
C LYS A 780 8.30 49.00 -6.00
N GLU A 781 9.15 48.72 -6.99
CA GLU A 781 9.81 49.77 -7.80
C GLU A 781 8.88 50.37 -8.82
N SER A 782 7.93 49.59 -9.39
CA SER A 782 6.92 50.14 -10.33
C SER A 782 5.82 50.93 -9.65
N GLU A 783 5.50 50.71 -8.37
CA GLU A 783 4.57 51.55 -7.58
C GLU A 783 5.23 52.84 -7.09
N LYS A 784 6.53 52.83 -6.70
CA LYS A 784 7.24 54.06 -6.36
C LYS A 784 7.45 54.99 -7.54
N SER A 785 7.56 54.43 -8.77
CA SER A 785 7.69 55.31 -10.00
C SER A 785 6.32 55.83 -10.49
N LYS A 786 5.19 55.25 -10.02
CA LYS A 786 3.84 55.81 -10.31
C LYS A 786 3.37 56.82 -9.29
N GLU A 787 3.83 56.77 -8.04
CA GLU A 787 3.55 57.81 -7.04
C GLU A 787 4.38 59.08 -7.27
N SER A 788 5.63 59.00 -7.72
CA SER A 788 6.44 60.20 -8.10
C SER A 788 5.96 60.92 -9.35
N LYS A 789 5.18 60.25 -10.25
CA LYS A 789 4.55 60.90 -11.42
C LYS A 789 3.15 61.45 -11.15
N LYS A 790 2.51 61.09 -10.03
CA LYS A 790 1.23 61.67 -9.60
C LYS A 790 1.40 62.95 -8.75
N SER A 791 2.54 63.10 -8.04
CA SER A 791 2.84 64.31 -7.30
C SER A 791 3.38 65.46 -8.16
N SER A 792 3.89 65.23 -9.39
CA SER A 792 4.34 66.23 -10.33
C SER A 792 3.24 66.76 -11.28
N LYS A 793 2.05 66.11 -11.29
CA LYS A 793 0.89 66.60 -12.12
C LYS A 793 -0.17 67.33 -11.29
N ALA A 794 -0.04 67.29 -9.96
CA ALA A 794 -0.98 68.03 -9.08
C ALA A 794 -0.55 69.46 -8.71
N ASN A 795 0.65 69.93 -9.17
CA ASN A 795 1.17 71.26 -8.93
C ASN A 795 1.15 72.19 -10.18
N GLU A 796 0.51 71.81 -11.26
CA GLU A 796 0.40 72.64 -12.49
C GLU A 796 -1.04 73.09 -12.85
N GLU A 797 -2.03 72.82 -12.03
CA GLU A 797 -3.45 73.20 -12.30
C GLU A 797 -4.07 74.11 -11.19
N THR A 798 -3.27 74.98 -10.56
CA THR A 798 -3.82 76.04 -9.70
C THR A 798 -3.05 77.32 -9.94
N THR A 799 -3.20 77.93 -11.14
CA THR A 799 -3.09 79.32 -11.45
C THR A 799 -3.64 79.54 -12.81
N VAL A 800 -4.89 79.95 -12.89
CA VAL A 800 -5.53 80.95 -13.73
C VAL A 800 -7.07 80.76 -13.57
N GLU A 801 -7.69 81.87 -12.95
CA GLU A 801 -9.06 82.20 -12.73
C GLU A 801 -9.90 81.48 -11.69
#